data_e1cd71d3f6e4efb900f07e68a8b46189
#
_entry.id   e1cd71d3f6e4efb900f07e68a8b46189
#
_cell.length_a   1.000
_cell.length_b   1.000
_cell.length_c   1.000
_cell.angle_alpha   90.00
_cell.angle_beta   90.00
_cell.angle_gamma   90.00
#
_symmetry.space_group_name_H-M   'P 1'
#
loop_
_entity.id
_entity.type
_entity.pdbx_description
1 polymer ?
#
loop_
_entity_poly.entity_id
_entity_poly.type
_entity_poly.pdbx_seq_one_letter_code
_entity_poly.pdbx_strand_id
1 'polypeptide(L)'
;LYHSDTRVLSGWSLRVGGSAGEPIGSAARGAGEMTFSALLRHLDDRTADPRLRLEVTRKVTAGHLTESITLISGLQHAIDTTVSVRLVPDFADMQIVKAGLGGGAAHVTSGTADLPEAPVITVKETGTGIHLATPTVAALVSLSDDGVPSTAAAEVGGDWSVTVPARGSVTVEWTIDIEHSTTVVQAASGLPEWAGVSVSSGDARLDRWVQRALDDLSGLRMATTAQPDEPFLAAGAPWFFTLFGRDSLWAARFLLPLGTEIAASTLRLLAQLQGTRINAETAEQPGKIMHELRPAAFTIPGEDMSLPPLYYGTVDATPLWVCLLADAHRWGMADAEVEALLPHLEAALGWMRDFGDSDGDGFLEYVDSTGHGLANQGWKDSGDSIQWRDGSLAAGPIALCEVQAYAYQAAIDGADLLDTFNRPGGDTWRAWAEELKTRFRQSFWIDSPQGRYPAVALDALKRPVDTVTSNIGHLLGTGLLTAEESALVAARLVSPELNSGYGLRTMSTDSAGYWPVSYHGGSVWTHDTAIAIAGLGRAGFGAEAGVLITGLLAAAESFDYRMPELHSGDASTAVTAAGSYPAACRPQAWSAAAAVCVLSTVLGLEPNPVTGEVTSTPISPAIVGNVTLNGLTATLRVS
;
A
#
# COMPACT_ATOMS: atom_id res chain seq x y z
N LEU A 1 12.60 -13.61 -4.74
CA LEU A 1 13.31 -12.43 -4.26
C LEU A 1 13.20 -11.34 -5.30
N TYR A 2 12.78 -10.14 -4.89
CA TYR A 2 12.62 -8.97 -5.76
C TYR A 2 13.58 -7.87 -5.33
N HIS A 3 14.06 -7.10 -6.30
CA HIS A 3 14.82 -5.87 -6.07
C HIS A 3 14.45 -4.86 -7.15
N SER A 4 13.93 -3.67 -6.76
CA SER A 4 13.31 -2.72 -7.70
C SER A 4 12.22 -3.44 -8.52
N ASP A 5 12.10 -3.17 -9.81
CA ASP A 5 11.12 -3.79 -10.69
C ASP A 5 11.58 -5.15 -11.29
N THR A 6 12.51 -5.84 -10.61
CA THR A 6 13.10 -7.12 -11.10
C THR A 6 12.93 -8.24 -10.07
N ARG A 7 12.44 -9.40 -10.50
CA ARG A 7 12.52 -10.64 -9.73
C ARG A 7 13.87 -11.29 -9.94
N VAL A 8 14.77 -11.18 -8.97
CA VAL A 8 16.14 -11.74 -9.04
C VAL A 8 16.14 -13.26 -8.92
N LEU A 9 15.33 -13.79 -7.99
CA LEU A 9 15.15 -15.23 -7.80
C LEU A 9 13.67 -15.60 -7.88
N SER A 10 13.32 -16.54 -8.76
CA SER A 10 11.97 -17.09 -8.89
C SER A 10 11.67 -18.16 -7.83
N GLY A 11 12.70 -18.78 -7.26
CA GLY A 11 12.57 -19.78 -6.22
C GLY A 11 13.89 -20.14 -5.57
N TRP A 12 13.80 -20.80 -4.43
CA TRP A 12 14.92 -21.54 -3.84
C TRP A 12 14.42 -22.71 -3.00
N SER A 13 15.28 -23.70 -2.85
CA SER A 13 15.03 -24.89 -2.06
C SER A 13 16.18 -25.18 -1.12
N LEU A 14 15.85 -25.66 0.07
CA LEU A 14 16.79 -26.15 1.08
C LEU A 14 16.55 -27.64 1.28
N ARG A 15 17.62 -28.42 1.29
CA ARG A 15 17.59 -29.86 1.63
C ARG A 15 18.67 -30.17 2.64
N VAL A 16 18.33 -31.00 3.61
CA VAL A 16 19.26 -31.55 4.60
C VAL A 16 19.22 -33.06 4.49
N GLY A 17 20.34 -33.71 4.19
CA GLY A 17 20.39 -35.14 3.91
C GLY A 17 19.44 -35.57 2.78
N GLY A 18 19.26 -34.70 1.76
CA GLY A 18 18.40 -34.94 0.61
C GLY A 18 16.90 -34.64 0.82
N SER A 19 16.46 -34.24 2.02
CA SER A 19 15.05 -33.93 2.35
C SER A 19 14.86 -32.46 2.75
N ALA A 20 13.67 -31.91 2.48
CA ALA A 20 13.28 -30.56 2.93
C ALA A 20 12.90 -30.49 4.42
N GLY A 21 12.72 -31.64 5.09
CA GLY A 21 12.20 -31.72 6.46
C GLY A 21 10.68 -31.57 6.52
N GLU A 22 10.13 -31.69 7.75
CA GLU A 22 8.71 -31.52 8.04
C GLU A 22 8.49 -30.15 8.67
N PRO A 23 7.83 -29.19 8.01
CA PRO A 23 7.58 -27.86 8.58
C PRO A 23 6.73 -27.96 9.86
N ILE A 24 7.12 -27.22 10.92
CA ILE A 24 6.38 -27.17 12.19
C ILE A 24 5.97 -25.76 12.61
N GLY A 25 6.53 -24.73 12.00
CA GLY A 25 6.14 -23.36 12.29
C GLY A 25 7.00 -22.30 11.61
N SER A 26 6.53 -21.08 11.69
CA SER A 26 7.29 -19.90 11.29
C SER A 26 6.96 -18.74 12.22
N ALA A 27 7.92 -17.81 12.39
CA ALA A 27 7.76 -16.62 13.21
C ALA A 27 8.48 -15.44 12.55
N ALA A 28 7.77 -14.32 12.39
CA ALA A 28 8.35 -13.06 11.92
C ALA A 28 8.86 -12.24 13.12
N ARG A 29 9.96 -11.49 12.89
CA ARG A 29 10.53 -10.53 13.83
C ARG A 29 10.73 -9.20 13.10
N GLY A 30 9.85 -8.24 13.37
CA GLY A 30 9.86 -6.97 12.66
C GLY A 30 9.59 -7.11 11.16
N ALA A 31 10.05 -6.14 10.38
CA ALA A 31 9.80 -6.04 8.93
C ALA A 31 10.66 -7.00 8.10
N GLY A 32 11.92 -7.21 8.48
CA GLY A 32 12.93 -7.83 7.62
C GLY A 32 13.46 -9.18 8.09
N GLU A 33 12.91 -9.80 9.16
CA GLU A 33 13.42 -11.07 9.68
C GLU A 33 12.31 -12.10 9.86
N MET A 34 12.58 -13.34 9.45
CA MET A 34 11.66 -14.47 9.61
C MET A 34 12.42 -15.77 9.92
N THR A 35 11.92 -16.53 10.89
CA THR A 35 12.44 -17.84 11.24
C THR A 35 11.45 -18.92 10.84
N PHE A 36 11.93 -19.97 10.20
CA PHE A 36 11.20 -21.18 9.85
C PHE A 36 11.76 -22.35 10.64
N SER A 37 10.89 -23.22 11.16
CA SER A 37 11.29 -24.41 11.90
C SER A 37 10.74 -25.67 11.23
N ALA A 38 11.58 -26.71 11.17
CA ALA A 38 11.20 -28.02 10.62
C ALA A 38 11.86 -29.16 11.42
N LEU A 39 11.31 -30.36 11.29
CA LEU A 39 11.86 -31.59 11.86
C LEU A 39 12.61 -32.40 10.80
N LEU A 40 13.73 -32.99 11.18
CA LEU A 40 14.57 -33.81 10.31
C LEU A 40 14.45 -35.31 10.66
N ARG A 41 13.22 -35.84 10.65
CA ARG A 41 12.93 -37.24 11.09
C ARG A 41 13.69 -38.29 10.29
N HIS A 42 14.03 -38.04 9.05
CA HIS A 42 14.77 -38.98 8.19
C HIS A 42 16.23 -39.16 8.60
N LEU A 43 16.76 -38.23 9.41
CA LEU A 43 18.11 -38.34 10.01
C LEU A 43 18.08 -38.65 11.49
N ASP A 44 16.90 -38.74 12.12
CA ASP A 44 16.68 -39.00 13.54
C ASP A 44 16.56 -40.49 13.82
N ASP A 45 16.73 -40.87 15.05
CA ASP A 45 16.39 -42.22 15.52
C ASP A 45 14.87 -42.45 15.38
N ARG A 46 14.49 -43.73 15.18
CA ARG A 46 13.06 -44.09 15.06
C ARG A 46 12.36 -44.09 16.42
N THR A 47 12.05 -42.87 16.91
CA THR A 47 11.33 -42.66 18.18
C THR A 47 10.09 -41.80 17.93
N ALA A 48 9.15 -41.81 18.88
CA ALA A 48 7.94 -40.97 18.76
C ALA A 48 8.27 -39.49 18.83
N ASP A 49 9.20 -39.11 19.71
CA ASP A 49 9.60 -37.69 19.90
C ASP A 49 10.81 -37.35 19.03
N PRO A 50 10.67 -36.41 18.07
CA PRO A 50 11.77 -36.00 17.21
C PRO A 50 12.82 -35.24 18.02
N ARG A 51 14.10 -35.54 17.78
CA ARG A 51 15.24 -34.93 18.48
C ARG A 51 16.18 -34.18 17.56
N LEU A 52 15.87 -34.13 16.26
CA LEU A 52 16.64 -33.37 15.29
C LEU A 52 15.76 -32.32 14.62
N ARG A 53 16.16 -31.04 14.78
CA ARG A 53 15.40 -29.88 14.33
C ARG A 53 16.24 -29.01 13.41
N LEU A 54 15.59 -28.41 12.41
CA LEU A 54 16.13 -27.40 11.53
C LEU A 54 15.49 -26.05 11.89
N GLU A 55 16.31 -25.01 12.04
CA GLU A 55 15.89 -23.61 12.08
C GLU A 55 16.55 -22.85 10.95
N VAL A 56 15.73 -22.11 10.19
CA VAL A 56 16.20 -21.25 9.10
C VAL A 56 15.79 -19.84 9.42
N THR A 57 16.77 -18.97 9.69
CA THR A 57 16.53 -17.54 9.90
C THR A 57 16.93 -16.79 8.66
N ARG A 58 15.95 -16.09 8.07
CA ARG A 58 16.10 -15.24 6.90
C ARG A 58 16.00 -13.79 7.29
N LYS A 59 17.01 -13.00 6.92
CA LYS A 59 17.08 -11.58 7.19
C LYS A 59 17.31 -10.80 5.90
N VAL A 60 16.49 -9.78 5.66
CA VAL A 60 16.56 -8.90 4.49
C VAL A 60 16.85 -7.48 4.95
N THR A 61 17.83 -6.87 4.31
CA THR A 61 18.15 -5.44 4.43
C THR A 61 18.30 -4.85 3.02
N ALA A 62 18.61 -3.57 2.90
CA ALA A 62 18.73 -2.92 1.60
C ALA A 62 19.77 -3.63 0.70
N GLY A 63 19.30 -4.19 -0.41
CA GLY A 63 20.13 -4.89 -1.38
C GLY A 63 20.79 -6.19 -0.89
N HIS A 64 20.51 -6.64 0.32
CA HIS A 64 21.18 -7.78 0.95
C HIS A 64 20.20 -8.73 1.63
N LEU A 65 20.39 -10.04 1.44
CA LEU A 65 19.70 -11.10 2.16
C LEU A 65 20.71 -12.05 2.78
N THR A 66 20.51 -12.40 4.04
CA THR A 66 21.23 -13.47 4.73
C THR A 66 20.25 -14.60 5.08
N GLU A 67 20.64 -15.84 4.87
CA GLU A 67 19.94 -17.02 5.38
C GLU A 67 20.88 -17.87 6.22
N SER A 68 20.60 -17.95 7.54
CA SER A 68 21.34 -18.79 8.48
C SER A 68 20.55 -20.08 8.71
N ILE A 69 21.18 -21.22 8.49
CA ILE A 69 20.59 -22.57 8.54
C ILE A 69 21.23 -23.32 9.70
N THR A 70 20.46 -23.55 10.76
CA THR A 70 20.93 -24.16 12.01
C THR A 70 20.30 -25.54 12.20
N LEU A 71 21.13 -26.58 12.27
CA LEU A 71 20.72 -27.92 12.65
C LEU A 71 20.96 -28.10 14.16
N ILE A 72 19.93 -28.51 14.90
CA ILE A 72 19.95 -28.66 16.36
C ILE A 72 19.64 -30.11 16.71
N SER A 73 20.56 -30.75 17.45
CA SER A 73 20.46 -32.16 17.82
C SER A 73 20.27 -32.36 19.33
N GLY A 74 19.26 -33.14 19.70
CA GLY A 74 19.07 -33.72 21.03
C GLY A 74 19.60 -35.17 21.15
N LEU A 75 20.24 -35.69 20.09
CA LEU A 75 20.77 -37.06 20.05
C LEU A 75 22.03 -37.22 20.91
N GLN A 76 22.33 -38.46 21.31
CA GLN A 76 23.52 -38.76 22.12
C GLN A 76 24.80 -38.98 21.31
N HIS A 77 24.70 -39.01 19.98
CA HIS A 77 25.79 -39.17 19.03
C HIS A 77 25.78 -38.07 17.98
N ALA A 78 26.91 -37.87 17.36
CA ALA A 78 27.03 -36.93 16.25
C ALA A 78 26.41 -37.52 14.99
N ILE A 79 25.94 -36.63 14.09
CA ILE A 79 25.40 -36.99 12.78
C ILE A 79 26.14 -36.24 11.69
N ASP A 80 26.66 -36.99 10.72
CA ASP A 80 27.21 -36.46 9.49
C ASP A 80 26.08 -36.35 8.45
N THR A 81 25.94 -35.18 7.84
CA THR A 81 24.92 -34.92 6.82
C THR A 81 25.37 -33.82 5.84
N THR A 82 24.55 -33.59 4.83
CA THR A 82 24.75 -32.51 3.88
C THR A 82 23.64 -31.47 3.98
N VAL A 83 23.98 -30.20 3.85
CA VAL A 83 23.04 -29.09 3.64
C VAL A 83 23.20 -28.63 2.21
N SER A 84 22.11 -28.54 1.46
CA SER A 84 22.13 -28.14 0.05
C SER A 84 21.13 -27.02 -0.16
N VAL A 85 21.59 -25.87 -0.69
CA VAL A 85 20.76 -24.74 -1.11
C VAL A 85 20.79 -24.65 -2.64
N ARG A 86 19.63 -24.53 -3.26
CA ARG A 86 19.46 -24.30 -4.71
C ARG A 86 18.61 -23.10 -4.95
N LEU A 87 19.10 -22.16 -5.73
CA LEU A 87 18.51 -20.89 -6.09
C LEU A 87 18.19 -20.90 -7.58
N VAL A 88 17.06 -20.35 -7.98
CA VAL A 88 16.63 -20.24 -9.38
C VAL A 88 16.64 -18.76 -9.78
N PRO A 89 17.76 -18.24 -10.32
CA PRO A 89 17.81 -16.87 -10.83
C PRO A 89 17.03 -16.77 -12.14
N ASP A 90 16.23 -15.72 -12.31
CA ASP A 90 15.54 -15.46 -13.58
C ASP A 90 15.60 -14.01 -14.03
N PHE A 91 15.86 -13.07 -13.14
CA PHE A 91 15.94 -11.62 -13.42
C PHE A 91 14.77 -11.11 -14.27
N ALA A 92 13.60 -11.71 -14.08
CA ALA A 92 12.40 -11.39 -14.82
C ALA A 92 11.86 -10.01 -14.43
N ASP A 93 11.36 -9.28 -15.45
CA ASP A 93 10.60 -8.06 -15.21
C ASP A 93 9.37 -8.35 -14.35
N MET A 94 9.11 -7.48 -13.38
CA MET A 94 8.05 -7.65 -12.41
C MET A 94 6.66 -7.68 -13.06
N GLN A 95 6.45 -6.96 -14.17
CA GLN A 95 5.15 -6.92 -14.85
C GLN A 95 4.82 -8.24 -15.52
N ILE A 96 5.83 -8.88 -16.11
CA ILE A 96 5.69 -10.23 -16.68
C ILE A 96 5.31 -11.22 -15.59
N VAL A 97 5.94 -11.09 -14.40
CA VAL A 97 5.63 -11.95 -13.26
C VAL A 97 4.23 -11.72 -12.74
N LYS A 98 3.81 -10.44 -12.59
CA LYS A 98 2.46 -10.06 -12.13
C LYS A 98 1.37 -10.55 -13.08
N ALA A 99 1.62 -10.50 -14.37
CA ALA A 99 0.72 -11.03 -15.41
C ALA A 99 0.63 -12.57 -15.44
N GLY A 100 1.41 -13.28 -14.59
CA GLY A 100 1.45 -14.74 -14.57
C GLY A 100 2.25 -15.37 -15.74
N LEU A 101 2.98 -14.54 -16.49
CA LEU A 101 3.76 -14.95 -17.68
C LEU A 101 5.23 -15.26 -17.35
N GLY A 102 5.68 -14.95 -16.14
CA GLY A 102 7.05 -15.16 -15.66
C GLY A 102 7.21 -16.46 -14.89
N GLY A 103 7.65 -17.51 -15.56
CA GLY A 103 8.05 -18.77 -14.95
C GLY A 103 8.61 -19.70 -16.00
N GLY A 104 9.82 -20.26 -15.77
CA GLY A 104 10.50 -21.12 -16.72
C GLY A 104 9.58 -22.18 -17.33
N ALA A 105 9.54 -22.22 -18.64
CA ALA A 105 9.21 -23.33 -19.53
C ALA A 105 7.90 -24.11 -19.36
N ALA A 106 6.81 -23.60 -18.77
CA ALA A 106 5.52 -24.30 -18.90
C ALA A 106 4.34 -23.39 -18.52
N HIS A 107 3.74 -22.76 -19.46
CA HIS A 107 2.31 -22.49 -19.65
C HIS A 107 2.08 -21.30 -20.61
N VAL A 108 2.52 -21.44 -21.84
CA VAL A 108 1.96 -20.64 -22.95
C VAL A 108 0.82 -21.44 -23.54
N THR A 109 -0.40 -21.21 -23.06
CA THR A 109 -1.59 -21.60 -23.79
C THR A 109 -2.19 -20.37 -24.45
N SER A 110 -2.01 -20.31 -25.80
CA SER A 110 -2.79 -19.53 -26.76
C SER A 110 -2.93 -18.01 -26.50
N GLY A 111 -1.97 -17.28 -26.99
CA GLY A 111 -2.04 -15.84 -27.24
C GLY A 111 -0.66 -15.37 -27.70
N THR A 112 -0.56 -14.96 -28.96
CA THR A 112 0.69 -14.41 -29.53
C THR A 112 0.88 -12.97 -29.02
N ALA A 113 1.17 -12.79 -27.73
CA ALA A 113 1.80 -11.57 -27.26
C ALA A 113 3.30 -11.72 -27.51
N ASP A 114 3.94 -10.75 -28.16
CA ASP A 114 5.40 -10.63 -28.22
C ASP A 114 5.90 -10.38 -26.80
N LEU A 115 6.18 -11.46 -26.05
CA LEU A 115 6.83 -11.36 -24.74
C LEU A 115 8.26 -10.91 -24.94
N PRO A 116 8.79 -10.00 -24.11
CA PRO A 116 10.20 -9.66 -24.13
C PRO A 116 11.04 -10.92 -23.94
N GLU A 117 12.15 -11.02 -24.66
CA GLU A 117 13.09 -12.13 -24.49
C GLU A 117 13.55 -12.21 -23.03
N ALA A 118 13.63 -13.44 -22.49
CA ALA A 118 14.18 -13.66 -21.17
C ALA A 118 15.60 -13.08 -21.08
N PRO A 119 15.96 -12.40 -19.98
CA PRO A 119 17.28 -11.78 -19.86
C PRO A 119 18.38 -12.85 -19.89
N VAL A 120 19.46 -12.57 -20.62
CA VAL A 120 20.65 -13.44 -20.62
C VAL A 120 21.39 -13.23 -19.31
N ILE A 121 21.48 -14.29 -18.51
CA ILE A 121 22.15 -14.27 -17.20
C ILE A 121 23.57 -14.81 -17.38
N THR A 122 24.55 -13.99 -17.05
CA THR A 122 25.95 -14.45 -16.97
C THR A 122 26.19 -15.05 -15.58
N VAL A 123 26.68 -16.29 -15.51
CA VAL A 123 27.02 -16.99 -14.28
C VAL A 123 28.52 -17.22 -14.20
N LYS A 124 29.16 -16.82 -13.09
CA LYS A 124 30.60 -16.99 -12.87
C LYS A 124 30.88 -17.38 -11.42
N GLU A 125 31.53 -18.51 -11.21
CA GLU A 125 32.04 -18.91 -9.90
C GLU A 125 33.29 -18.10 -9.52
N THR A 126 33.38 -17.68 -8.25
CA THR A 126 34.47 -16.87 -7.71
C THR A 126 34.82 -17.33 -6.28
N GLY A 127 35.70 -18.33 -6.15
CA GLY A 127 36.05 -18.87 -4.82
C GLY A 127 34.84 -19.51 -4.13
N THR A 128 34.38 -18.96 -3.02
CA THR A 128 33.16 -19.39 -2.30
C THR A 128 31.89 -18.67 -2.77
N GLY A 129 31.95 -17.94 -3.88
CA GLY A 129 30.82 -17.12 -4.36
C GLY A 129 30.41 -17.43 -5.78
N ILE A 130 29.20 -17.04 -6.14
CA ILE A 130 28.66 -17.13 -7.50
C ILE A 130 28.15 -15.75 -7.90
N HIS A 131 28.75 -15.18 -8.93
CA HIS A 131 28.35 -13.91 -9.51
C HIS A 131 27.33 -14.14 -10.61
N LEU A 132 26.18 -13.47 -10.52
CA LEU A 132 25.08 -13.48 -11.49
C LEU A 132 24.95 -12.07 -12.05
N ALA A 133 24.85 -11.90 -13.36
CA ALA A 133 24.69 -10.57 -13.93
C ALA A 133 23.85 -10.56 -15.19
N THR A 134 23.08 -9.48 -15.33
CA THR A 134 22.47 -8.96 -16.55
C THR A 134 23.08 -7.58 -16.84
N PRO A 135 22.73 -6.89 -17.94
CA PRO A 135 23.23 -5.54 -18.20
C PRO A 135 22.96 -4.51 -17.10
N THR A 136 21.88 -4.67 -16.34
CA THR A 136 21.41 -3.67 -15.35
C THR A 136 21.43 -4.15 -13.91
N VAL A 137 21.39 -5.46 -13.67
CA VAL A 137 21.32 -6.05 -12.33
C VAL A 137 22.44 -7.04 -12.14
N ALA A 138 23.17 -6.92 -11.04
CA ALA A 138 24.16 -7.90 -10.60
C ALA A 138 23.78 -8.47 -9.23
N ALA A 139 24.07 -9.74 -8.99
CA ALA A 139 23.91 -10.37 -7.71
C ALA A 139 25.12 -11.26 -7.38
N LEU A 140 25.61 -11.17 -6.15
CA LEU A 140 26.68 -12.01 -5.62
C LEU A 140 26.11 -12.93 -4.54
N VAL A 141 26.05 -14.21 -4.81
CA VAL A 141 25.76 -15.25 -3.82
C VAL A 141 27.08 -15.65 -3.15
N SER A 142 27.15 -15.56 -1.83
CA SER A 142 28.33 -15.95 -1.04
C SER A 142 27.95 -17.05 -0.05
N LEU A 143 28.84 -18.03 0.12
CA LEU A 143 28.68 -19.18 1.01
C LEU A 143 29.65 -19.03 2.19
N SER A 144 29.17 -19.33 3.41
CA SER A 144 30.03 -19.40 4.60
C SER A 144 30.99 -20.58 4.53
N ASP A 145 32.15 -20.45 5.14
CA ASP A 145 33.21 -21.47 5.35
C ASP A 145 33.04 -22.72 4.43
N ASP A 146 33.54 -23.78 4.56
CA ASP A 146 33.50 -25.02 3.73
C ASP A 146 32.33 -25.23 2.73
N GLY A 147 31.55 -24.21 2.40
CA GLY A 147 30.50 -24.23 1.39
C GLY A 147 31.07 -24.37 -0.01
N VAL A 148 30.67 -25.40 -0.73
CA VAL A 148 31.11 -25.67 -2.11
C VAL A 148 30.07 -25.09 -3.08
N PRO A 149 30.46 -24.12 -3.93
CA PRO A 149 29.55 -23.60 -4.95
C PRO A 149 29.07 -24.69 -5.91
N SER A 150 27.83 -24.57 -6.33
CA SER A 150 27.19 -25.47 -7.28
C SER A 150 26.48 -24.66 -8.36
N THR A 151 26.82 -24.90 -9.60
CA THR A 151 26.18 -24.32 -10.78
C THR A 151 25.74 -25.45 -11.70
N ALA A 152 24.43 -25.63 -11.86
CA ALA A 152 23.88 -26.71 -12.68
C ALA A 152 22.67 -26.20 -13.48
N ALA A 153 22.84 -26.18 -14.79
CA ALA A 153 21.79 -25.78 -15.76
C ALA A 153 21.13 -24.43 -15.42
N ALA A 154 19.96 -24.44 -14.75
CA ALA A 154 19.18 -23.25 -14.40
C ALA A 154 19.26 -22.91 -12.92
N GLU A 155 20.01 -23.64 -12.11
CA GLU A 155 20.11 -23.46 -10.65
C GLU A 155 21.54 -23.14 -10.24
N VAL A 156 21.68 -22.30 -9.22
CA VAL A 156 22.94 -22.00 -8.55
C VAL A 156 22.77 -22.21 -7.05
N GLY A 157 23.86 -22.34 -6.29
CA GLY A 157 23.76 -22.48 -4.85
C GLY A 157 25.00 -23.06 -4.22
N GLY A 158 24.84 -23.80 -3.12
CA GLY A 158 25.95 -24.38 -2.39
C GLY A 158 25.60 -25.66 -1.64
N ASP A 159 26.64 -26.44 -1.38
CA ASP A 159 26.59 -27.66 -0.59
C ASP A 159 27.61 -27.59 0.57
N TRP A 160 27.17 -28.00 1.76
CA TRP A 160 28.00 -28.11 2.96
C TRP A 160 27.95 -29.53 3.49
N SER A 161 29.10 -30.11 3.77
CA SER A 161 29.22 -31.36 4.53
C SER A 161 29.40 -30.99 6.02
N VAL A 162 28.45 -31.32 6.85
CA VAL A 162 28.43 -30.91 8.26
C VAL A 162 28.32 -32.09 9.20
N THR A 163 28.97 -31.99 10.36
CA THR A 163 28.81 -32.87 11.49
C THR A 163 28.01 -32.14 12.59
N VAL A 164 26.78 -32.58 12.86
CA VAL A 164 25.98 -32.07 13.97
C VAL A 164 26.42 -32.78 15.26
N PRO A 165 27.01 -32.07 16.23
CA PRO A 165 27.51 -32.72 17.43
C PRO A 165 26.38 -33.29 18.31
N ALA A 166 26.70 -34.29 19.10
CA ALA A 166 25.77 -34.84 20.10
C ALA A 166 25.28 -33.73 21.04
N ARG A 167 23.98 -33.56 21.20
CA ARG A 167 23.34 -32.53 22.03
C ARG A 167 23.83 -31.11 21.71
N GLY A 168 24.13 -30.83 20.45
CA GLY A 168 24.67 -29.57 20.00
C GLY A 168 24.01 -29.05 18.72
N SER A 169 24.63 -28.08 18.12
CA SER A 169 24.16 -27.49 16.87
C SER A 169 25.31 -27.16 15.93
N VAL A 170 25.00 -27.05 14.66
CA VAL A 170 25.88 -26.49 13.62
C VAL A 170 25.06 -25.52 12.78
N THR A 171 25.70 -24.42 12.35
CA THR A 171 25.08 -23.41 11.50
C THR A 171 25.91 -23.24 10.24
N VAL A 172 25.27 -23.19 9.09
CA VAL A 172 25.84 -22.72 7.83
C VAL A 172 25.04 -21.52 7.35
N GLU A 173 25.67 -20.67 6.52
CA GLU A 173 25.08 -19.44 6.08
C GLU A 173 25.37 -19.19 4.60
N TRP A 174 24.41 -18.57 3.93
CA TRP A 174 24.63 -17.98 2.62
C TRP A 174 24.01 -16.58 2.56
N THR A 175 24.58 -15.76 1.69
CA THR A 175 24.10 -14.39 1.48
C THR A 175 23.91 -14.13 0.00
N ILE A 176 23.10 -13.13 -0.33
CA ILE A 176 23.03 -12.55 -1.66
C ILE A 176 23.06 -11.03 -1.55
N ASP A 177 24.02 -10.42 -2.23
CA ASP A 177 24.14 -8.98 -2.42
C ASP A 177 23.66 -8.61 -3.80
N ILE A 178 22.80 -7.61 -3.94
CA ILE A 178 22.18 -7.20 -5.20
C ILE A 178 22.50 -5.73 -5.46
N GLU A 179 23.01 -5.47 -6.66
CA GLU A 179 23.26 -4.13 -7.18
C GLU A 179 22.42 -3.91 -8.44
N HIS A 180 21.79 -2.74 -8.54
CA HIS A 180 20.94 -2.37 -9.66
C HIS A 180 21.29 -0.96 -10.12
N SER A 181 21.80 -0.84 -11.35
CA SER A 181 22.37 0.42 -11.86
C SER A 181 21.33 1.48 -12.27
N THR A 182 20.08 1.09 -12.44
CA THR A 182 19.01 1.98 -12.96
C THR A 182 17.91 2.27 -11.94
N THR A 183 18.06 1.89 -10.67
CA THR A 183 17.04 2.14 -9.66
C THR A 183 16.86 3.64 -9.40
N VAL A 184 15.60 4.08 -9.27
CA VAL A 184 15.24 5.46 -8.93
C VAL A 184 14.87 5.63 -7.45
N VAL A 185 14.76 4.51 -6.73
CA VAL A 185 14.44 4.46 -5.31
C VAL A 185 15.42 3.55 -4.56
N GLN A 186 15.61 3.83 -3.29
CA GLN A 186 16.47 3.09 -2.38
C GLN A 186 15.85 3.05 -0.99
N ALA A 187 16.32 2.17 -0.11
CA ALA A 187 15.87 2.14 1.28
C ALA A 187 16.20 3.47 1.98
N ALA A 188 15.26 4.00 2.76
CA ALA A 188 15.48 5.18 3.58
C ALA A 188 16.43 4.87 4.74
N SER A 189 17.27 5.83 5.10
CA SER A 189 18.17 5.76 6.26
C SER A 189 17.44 6.07 7.57
N GLY A 190 18.09 5.77 8.71
CA GLY A 190 17.62 6.12 10.05
C GLY A 190 16.40 5.32 10.53
N LEU A 191 16.01 5.59 11.77
CA LEU A 191 14.81 5.02 12.39
C LEU A 191 13.58 5.86 12.04
N PRO A 192 12.38 5.24 11.92
CA PRO A 192 11.15 6.00 11.74
C PRO A 192 10.74 6.72 13.02
N GLU A 193 9.99 7.81 12.90
CA GLU A 193 9.46 8.58 14.02
C GLU A 193 8.56 7.76 14.96
N TRP A 194 7.95 6.67 14.46
CA TRP A 194 7.17 5.74 15.28
C TRP A 194 7.99 4.61 15.92
N ALA A 195 9.34 4.66 15.85
CA ALA A 195 10.18 3.68 16.52
C ALA A 195 9.95 3.74 18.04
N GLY A 196 9.55 2.62 18.63
CA GLY A 196 9.24 2.54 20.05
C GLY A 196 7.77 2.84 20.42
N VAL A 197 6.93 3.21 19.46
CA VAL A 197 5.48 3.33 19.69
C VAL A 197 4.89 1.95 19.97
N SER A 198 4.03 1.86 20.98
CA SER A 198 3.28 0.66 21.33
C SER A 198 1.86 0.99 21.78
N VAL A 199 0.94 0.10 21.49
CA VAL A 199 -0.48 0.21 21.85
C VAL A 199 -0.86 -0.95 22.75
N SER A 200 -1.69 -0.69 23.75
CA SER A 200 -2.37 -1.67 24.56
C SER A 200 -3.84 -1.26 24.70
N SER A 201 -4.74 -2.14 24.31
CA SER A 201 -6.18 -1.90 24.33
C SER A 201 -6.94 -3.03 25.02
N GLY A 202 -8.24 -2.89 25.15
CA GLY A 202 -9.12 -3.97 25.60
C GLY A 202 -9.34 -5.06 24.55
N ASP A 203 -8.92 -4.84 23.30
CA ASP A 203 -8.98 -5.81 22.21
C ASP A 203 -7.59 -6.08 21.63
N ALA A 204 -7.03 -7.22 21.98
CA ALA A 204 -5.69 -7.63 21.56
C ALA A 204 -5.51 -7.73 20.02
N ARG A 205 -6.59 -7.75 19.23
CA ARG A 205 -6.52 -7.72 17.77
C ARG A 205 -6.03 -6.36 17.28
N LEU A 206 -6.51 -5.27 17.88
CA LEU A 206 -6.03 -3.93 17.56
C LEU A 206 -4.53 -3.78 17.89
N ASP A 207 -4.11 -4.24 19.07
CA ASP A 207 -2.72 -4.16 19.51
C ASP A 207 -1.78 -4.86 18.52
N ARG A 208 -2.14 -6.08 18.13
CA ARG A 208 -1.36 -6.88 17.18
C ARG A 208 -1.35 -6.26 15.79
N TRP A 209 -2.50 -5.73 15.35
CA TRP A 209 -2.60 -5.09 14.03
C TRP A 209 -1.76 -3.84 13.96
N VAL A 210 -1.84 -2.94 14.96
CA VAL A 210 -1.01 -1.73 15.01
C VAL A 210 0.48 -2.10 15.07
N GLN A 211 0.88 -3.05 15.93
CA GLN A 211 2.29 -3.45 16.01
C GLN A 211 2.81 -3.99 14.67
N ARG A 212 2.05 -4.88 14.03
CA ARG A 212 2.42 -5.42 12.71
C ARG A 212 2.47 -4.33 11.64
N ALA A 213 1.53 -3.40 11.67
CA ALA A 213 1.47 -2.27 10.75
C ALA A 213 2.71 -1.36 10.85
N LEU A 214 3.15 -1.03 12.06
CA LEU A 214 4.35 -0.22 12.29
C LEU A 214 5.63 -0.93 11.81
N ASP A 215 5.72 -2.25 12.00
CA ASP A 215 6.80 -3.06 11.43
C ASP A 215 6.78 -3.01 9.89
N ASP A 216 5.62 -3.22 9.27
CA ASP A 216 5.46 -3.22 7.81
C ASP A 216 5.77 -1.86 7.19
N LEU A 217 5.29 -0.76 7.81
CA LEU A 217 5.59 0.61 7.40
C LEU A 217 7.09 0.92 7.50
N SER A 218 7.77 0.39 8.53
CA SER A 218 9.23 0.52 8.64
C SER A 218 9.97 -0.14 7.47
N GLY A 219 9.46 -1.29 6.98
CA GLY A 219 10.00 -1.99 5.80
C GLY A 219 9.65 -1.34 4.47
N LEU A 220 8.63 -0.47 4.44
CA LEU A 220 8.20 0.25 3.23
C LEU A 220 8.79 1.67 3.12
N ARG A 221 9.62 2.10 4.09
CA ARG A 221 10.30 3.39 4.03
C ARG A 221 11.37 3.38 2.95
N MET A 222 11.20 4.24 1.98
CA MET A 222 12.15 4.45 0.88
C MET A 222 12.45 5.94 0.71
N ALA A 223 13.50 6.23 -0.03
CA ALA A 223 13.83 7.56 -0.54
C ALA A 223 14.12 7.45 -2.03
N THR A 224 14.01 8.53 -2.79
CA THR A 224 14.53 8.53 -4.16
C THR A 224 16.05 8.61 -4.15
N THR A 225 16.70 8.06 -5.20
CA THR A 225 18.16 8.19 -5.33
C THR A 225 18.61 9.64 -5.52
N ALA A 226 17.72 10.50 -6.03
CA ALA A 226 17.97 11.94 -6.18
C ALA A 226 17.84 12.72 -4.87
N GLN A 227 17.02 12.21 -3.91
CA GLN A 227 16.73 12.85 -2.62
C GLN A 227 16.81 11.80 -1.50
N PRO A 228 18.01 11.35 -1.14
CA PRO A 228 18.20 10.24 -0.19
C PRO A 228 17.77 10.56 1.25
N ASP A 229 17.65 11.86 1.57
CA ASP A 229 17.29 12.36 2.91
C ASP A 229 15.79 12.63 3.04
N GLU A 230 14.99 12.42 1.97
CA GLU A 230 13.54 12.62 1.99
C GLU A 230 12.81 11.26 1.95
N PRO A 231 12.54 10.66 3.13
CA PRO A 231 11.84 9.39 3.19
C PRO A 231 10.36 9.52 2.79
N PHE A 232 9.86 8.51 2.10
CA PHE A 232 8.46 8.33 1.79
C PHE A 232 8.06 6.87 2.04
N LEU A 233 6.76 6.56 2.00
CA LEU A 233 6.27 5.20 2.04
C LEU A 233 5.99 4.72 0.62
N ALA A 234 6.72 3.69 0.19
CA ALA A 234 6.41 2.99 -1.06
C ALA A 234 5.02 2.35 -0.99
N ALA A 235 4.28 2.35 -2.10
CA ALA A 235 2.88 1.92 -2.08
C ALA A 235 2.73 0.47 -1.61
N GLY A 236 3.51 -0.48 -2.15
CA GLY A 236 3.43 -1.86 -1.67
C GLY A 236 4.40 -2.83 -2.33
N ALA A 237 4.78 -3.87 -1.58
CA ALA A 237 5.66 -4.92 -2.07
C ALA A 237 4.86 -6.14 -2.53
N PRO A 238 5.24 -6.78 -3.66
CA PRO A 238 6.39 -6.46 -4.52
C PRO A 238 6.06 -5.52 -5.69
N TRP A 239 4.77 -5.34 -6.09
CA TRP A 239 4.38 -4.76 -7.38
C TRP A 239 4.50 -3.24 -7.48
N PHE A 240 4.37 -2.53 -6.34
CA PHE A 240 4.30 -1.08 -6.24
C PHE A 240 5.36 -0.55 -5.26
N PHE A 241 6.58 -1.13 -5.30
CA PHE A 241 7.64 -0.82 -4.35
C PHE A 241 8.43 0.42 -4.79
N THR A 242 7.70 1.51 -5.05
CA THR A 242 8.21 2.80 -5.51
C THR A 242 7.33 3.95 -4.99
N LEU A 243 7.61 5.18 -5.42
CA LEU A 243 6.83 6.38 -5.07
C LEU A 243 5.56 6.45 -5.91
N PHE A 244 4.41 6.48 -5.22
CA PHE A 244 3.12 6.82 -5.78
C PHE A 244 2.59 8.09 -5.10
N GLY A 245 1.95 8.98 -5.88
CA GLY A 245 1.39 10.21 -5.34
C GLY A 245 0.31 9.93 -4.30
N ARG A 246 -0.81 9.37 -4.72
CA ARG A 246 -1.98 9.07 -3.87
C ARG A 246 -1.68 8.19 -2.69
N ASP A 247 -0.97 7.06 -2.92
CA ASP A 247 -0.71 6.05 -1.89
C ASP A 247 0.16 6.59 -0.77
N SER A 248 1.27 7.27 -1.14
CA SER A 248 2.17 7.89 -0.17
C SER A 248 1.50 9.01 0.61
N LEU A 249 0.61 9.81 -0.05
CA LEU A 249 -0.16 10.87 0.60
C LEU A 249 -1.14 10.30 1.64
N TRP A 250 -1.93 9.28 1.29
CA TRP A 250 -2.87 8.67 2.24
C TRP A 250 -2.14 7.95 3.38
N ALA A 251 -1.07 7.20 3.09
CA ALA A 251 -0.30 6.54 4.12
C ALA A 251 0.30 7.54 5.11
N ALA A 252 0.90 8.64 4.61
CA ALA A 252 1.44 9.71 5.45
C ALA A 252 0.33 10.42 6.27
N ARG A 253 -0.84 10.67 5.65
CA ARG A 253 -1.97 11.30 6.33
C ARG A 253 -2.49 10.48 7.51
N PHE A 254 -2.56 9.15 7.36
CA PHE A 254 -2.97 8.25 8.43
C PHE A 254 -1.98 8.20 9.60
N LEU A 255 -0.70 8.51 9.36
CA LEU A 255 0.36 8.48 10.36
C LEU A 255 0.53 9.79 11.14
N LEU A 256 -0.15 10.85 10.77
CA LEU A 256 -0.03 12.17 11.44
C LEU A 256 -0.17 12.11 12.98
N PRO A 257 -1.01 11.24 13.59
CA PRO A 257 -1.05 11.10 15.04
C PRO A 257 0.26 10.61 15.67
N LEU A 258 1.16 10.01 14.90
CA LEU A 258 2.45 9.50 15.37
C LEU A 258 3.60 10.49 15.16
N GLY A 259 3.41 11.49 14.30
CA GLY A 259 4.37 12.53 13.96
C GLY A 259 4.14 13.10 12.56
N THR A 260 4.88 14.15 12.21
CA THR A 260 4.71 14.85 10.93
C THR A 260 5.89 14.68 9.97
N GLU A 261 6.96 13.98 10.37
CA GLU A 261 8.20 13.88 9.60
C GLU A 261 8.00 13.21 8.24
N ILE A 262 7.31 12.06 8.21
CA ILE A 262 7.02 11.35 6.96
C ILE A 262 6.07 12.13 6.05
N ALA A 263 5.12 12.87 6.62
CA ALA A 263 4.22 13.74 5.85
C ALA A 263 4.98 14.92 5.24
N ALA A 264 5.81 15.61 6.02
CA ALA A 264 6.62 16.73 5.57
C ALA A 264 7.58 16.32 4.44
N SER A 265 8.27 15.20 4.60
CA SER A 265 9.18 14.64 3.61
C SER A 265 8.44 14.23 2.32
N THR A 266 7.30 13.53 2.43
CA THR A 266 6.46 13.17 1.27
C THR A 266 5.98 14.42 0.52
N LEU A 267 5.54 15.45 1.24
CA LEU A 267 5.10 16.73 0.66
C LEU A 267 6.22 17.43 -0.11
N ARG A 268 7.43 17.53 0.47
CA ARG A 268 8.59 18.15 -0.19
C ARG A 268 9.01 17.36 -1.43
N LEU A 269 9.04 16.04 -1.35
CA LEU A 269 9.42 15.19 -2.47
C LEU A 269 8.43 15.32 -3.65
N LEU A 270 7.13 15.25 -3.37
CA LEU A 270 6.10 15.43 -4.41
C LEU A 270 6.07 16.86 -4.97
N ALA A 271 6.35 17.87 -4.17
CA ALA A 271 6.48 19.25 -4.62
C ALA A 271 7.63 19.43 -5.63
N GLN A 272 8.77 18.77 -5.43
CA GLN A 272 9.90 18.79 -6.37
C GLN A 272 9.57 18.12 -7.71
N LEU A 273 8.64 17.16 -7.71
CA LEU A 273 8.15 16.46 -8.90
C LEU A 273 6.85 17.05 -9.45
N GLN A 274 6.37 18.18 -8.89
CA GLN A 274 5.15 18.84 -9.35
C GLN A 274 5.27 19.28 -10.81
N GLY A 275 4.24 19.02 -11.62
CA GLY A 275 4.20 19.35 -13.03
C GLY A 275 4.37 20.83 -13.31
N THR A 276 5.11 21.16 -14.36
CA THR A 276 5.47 22.53 -14.73
C THR A 276 5.08 22.90 -16.17
N ARG A 277 4.71 21.91 -16.98
CA ARG A 277 4.40 22.07 -18.41
C ARG A 277 3.21 21.20 -18.80
N ILE A 278 2.67 21.45 -19.99
CA ILE A 278 1.66 20.60 -20.61
C ILE A 278 2.37 19.54 -21.44
N ASN A 279 2.15 18.27 -21.12
CA ASN A 279 2.67 17.14 -21.88
C ASN A 279 1.63 16.01 -21.87
N ALA A 280 1.01 15.71 -23.01
CA ALA A 280 -0.04 14.71 -23.13
C ALA A 280 0.49 13.29 -22.86
N GLU A 281 1.70 12.95 -23.30
CA GLU A 281 2.29 11.62 -23.14
C GLU A 281 2.51 11.23 -21.68
N THR A 282 2.89 12.19 -20.83
CA THR A 282 3.08 11.98 -19.40
C THR A 282 1.84 12.36 -18.59
N ALA A 283 0.80 12.90 -19.22
CA ALA A 283 -0.36 13.54 -18.57
C ALA A 283 0.04 14.68 -17.61
N GLU A 284 1.23 15.32 -17.82
CA GLU A 284 1.74 16.43 -17.02
C GLU A 284 1.00 17.72 -17.34
N GLN A 285 0.65 18.48 -16.30
CA GLN A 285 0.07 19.80 -16.38
C GLN A 285 0.68 20.68 -15.28
N PRO A 286 0.81 22.01 -15.48
CA PRO A 286 1.32 22.90 -14.45
C PRO A 286 0.55 22.78 -13.12
N GLY A 287 1.26 22.55 -12.02
CA GLY A 287 0.69 22.40 -10.68
C GLY A 287 0.20 21.00 -10.32
N LYS A 288 0.13 20.05 -11.27
CA LYS A 288 -0.34 18.69 -11.04
C LYS A 288 0.66 17.87 -10.24
N ILE A 289 0.19 17.09 -9.26
CA ILE A 289 1.00 16.10 -8.54
C ILE A 289 1.05 14.80 -9.35
N MET A 290 2.19 14.13 -9.34
CA MET A 290 2.45 12.93 -10.12
C MET A 290 1.67 11.69 -9.61
N HIS A 291 1.49 10.70 -10.49
CA HIS A 291 0.90 9.42 -10.18
C HIS A 291 1.95 8.43 -9.67
N GLU A 292 2.95 8.09 -10.50
CA GLU A 292 4.00 7.14 -10.13
C GLU A 292 5.36 7.49 -10.72
N LEU A 293 6.43 7.03 -10.04
CA LEU A 293 7.81 7.15 -10.47
C LEU A 293 8.41 5.76 -10.65
N ARG A 294 8.96 5.46 -11.84
CA ARG A 294 9.62 4.20 -12.15
C ARG A 294 10.95 4.40 -12.87
N PRO A 295 11.86 3.40 -12.87
CA PRO A 295 13.12 3.51 -13.59
C PRO A 295 12.97 3.45 -15.12
N ALA A 296 11.89 2.83 -15.61
CA ALA A 296 11.59 2.65 -17.04
C ALA A 296 10.10 2.80 -17.31
N ALA A 297 9.70 2.82 -18.57
CA ALA A 297 8.30 2.80 -18.94
C ALA A 297 7.62 1.51 -18.45
N PHE A 298 6.40 1.66 -17.96
CA PHE A 298 5.59 0.56 -17.45
C PHE A 298 4.62 0.11 -18.54
N THR A 299 4.72 -1.15 -18.96
CA THR A 299 3.83 -1.75 -19.96
C THR A 299 3.23 -3.03 -19.41
N ILE A 300 1.92 -3.25 -19.64
CA ILE A 300 1.27 -4.52 -19.28
C ILE A 300 1.23 -5.40 -20.53
N PRO A 301 1.81 -6.62 -20.48
CA PRO A 301 1.77 -7.55 -21.59
C PRO A 301 0.33 -7.90 -21.99
N GLY A 302 -0.03 -7.67 -23.26
CA GLY A 302 -1.37 -7.96 -23.79
C GLY A 302 -2.39 -6.82 -23.62
N GLU A 303 -2.00 -5.71 -23.01
CA GLU A 303 -2.79 -4.48 -22.95
C GLU A 303 -2.09 -3.37 -23.78
N ASP A 304 -2.89 -2.52 -24.41
CA ASP A 304 -2.39 -1.35 -25.16
C ASP A 304 -2.13 -0.18 -24.19
N MET A 305 -1.38 -0.47 -23.10
CA MET A 305 -1.05 0.49 -22.07
C MET A 305 0.46 0.65 -21.94
N SER A 306 0.93 1.90 -21.94
CA SER A 306 2.33 2.26 -21.74
C SER A 306 2.43 3.55 -20.94
N LEU A 307 2.88 3.46 -19.68
CA LEU A 307 3.07 4.60 -18.82
C LEU A 307 4.54 5.04 -18.84
N PRO A 308 4.86 6.32 -19.01
CA PRO A 308 6.24 6.80 -18.95
C PRO A 308 6.82 6.69 -17.53
N PRO A 309 8.17 6.76 -17.37
CA PRO A 309 8.82 6.59 -16.06
C PRO A 309 8.35 7.57 -14.97
N LEU A 310 8.00 8.79 -15.34
CA LEU A 310 7.32 9.77 -14.48
C LEU A 310 5.97 10.07 -15.11
N TYR A 311 4.90 9.60 -14.47
CA TYR A 311 3.54 9.69 -15.00
C TYR A 311 2.64 10.53 -14.09
N TYR A 312 1.76 11.33 -14.68
CA TYR A 312 0.85 12.27 -13.98
C TYR A 312 -0.63 11.93 -14.17
N GLY A 313 -0.97 10.78 -14.72
CA GLY A 313 -2.36 10.38 -14.96
C GLY A 313 -3.09 10.04 -13.67
N THR A 314 -3.37 11.05 -12.86
CA THR A 314 -4.12 10.96 -11.60
C THR A 314 -4.89 12.26 -11.38
N VAL A 315 -6.13 12.20 -10.89
CA VAL A 315 -6.99 13.36 -10.65
C VAL A 315 -7.08 13.73 -9.18
N ASP A 316 -6.79 12.78 -8.29
CA ASP A 316 -6.98 12.90 -6.84
C ASP A 316 -5.71 13.28 -6.07
N ALA A 317 -4.50 12.96 -6.57
CA ALA A 317 -3.26 13.24 -5.86
C ALA A 317 -3.04 14.74 -5.60
N THR A 318 -3.43 15.62 -6.53
CA THR A 318 -3.24 17.07 -6.38
C THR A 318 -4.08 17.65 -5.24
N PRO A 319 -5.41 17.47 -5.17
CA PRO A 319 -6.17 17.94 -4.01
C PRO A 319 -5.76 17.22 -2.71
N LEU A 320 -5.40 15.93 -2.74
CA LEU A 320 -4.92 15.21 -1.55
C LEU A 320 -3.59 15.76 -1.01
N TRP A 321 -2.69 16.25 -1.88
CA TRP A 321 -1.45 16.91 -1.47
C TRP A 321 -1.75 18.19 -0.66
N VAL A 322 -2.72 18.99 -1.11
CA VAL A 322 -3.17 20.20 -0.38
C VAL A 322 -3.77 19.81 0.98
N CYS A 323 -4.64 18.80 1.01
CA CYS A 323 -5.24 18.30 2.25
C CYS A 323 -4.17 17.80 3.24
N LEU A 324 -3.15 17.05 2.75
CA LEU A 324 -2.07 16.58 3.62
C LEU A 324 -1.24 17.73 4.18
N LEU A 325 -0.92 18.76 3.38
CA LEU A 325 -0.17 19.93 3.85
C LEU A 325 -0.90 20.63 5.01
N ALA A 326 -2.21 20.85 4.84
CA ALA A 326 -3.03 21.48 5.87
C ALA A 326 -3.15 20.61 7.13
N ASP A 327 -3.38 19.31 6.97
CA ASP A 327 -3.45 18.40 8.11
C ASP A 327 -2.09 18.28 8.82
N ALA A 328 -0.98 18.20 8.09
CA ALA A 328 0.36 18.18 8.68
C ALA A 328 0.65 19.46 9.49
N HIS A 329 0.25 20.62 8.99
CA HIS A 329 0.34 21.88 9.74
C HIS A 329 -0.50 21.83 11.03
N ARG A 330 -1.75 21.36 10.97
CA ARG A 330 -2.61 21.19 12.15
C ARG A 330 -2.00 20.24 13.19
N TRP A 331 -1.29 19.20 12.74
CA TRP A 331 -0.59 18.23 13.57
C TRP A 331 0.80 18.67 14.03
N GLY A 332 1.23 19.89 13.70
CA GLY A 332 2.44 20.51 14.24
C GLY A 332 3.65 20.51 13.29
N MET A 333 3.48 20.31 11.99
CA MET A 333 4.52 20.63 11.01
C MET A 333 4.92 22.12 11.15
N ALA A 334 6.22 22.39 11.18
CA ALA A 334 6.72 23.73 11.48
C ALA A 334 6.29 24.76 10.42
N ASP A 335 5.90 25.97 10.85
CA ASP A 335 5.48 27.06 9.97
C ASP A 335 6.47 27.34 8.84
N ALA A 336 7.77 27.31 9.13
CA ALA A 336 8.81 27.55 8.12
C ALA A 336 8.83 26.49 7.02
N GLU A 337 8.49 25.23 7.33
CA GLU A 337 8.39 24.15 6.34
C GLU A 337 7.14 24.32 5.48
N VAL A 338 6.01 24.71 6.09
CA VAL A 338 4.77 24.99 5.38
C VAL A 338 4.95 26.20 4.45
N GLU A 339 5.57 27.29 4.95
CA GLU A 339 5.84 28.50 4.19
C GLU A 339 6.67 28.22 2.92
N ALA A 340 7.67 27.33 3.03
CA ALA A 340 8.47 26.89 1.89
C ALA A 340 7.65 26.17 0.81
N LEU A 341 6.52 25.54 1.17
CA LEU A 341 5.63 24.81 0.27
C LEU A 341 4.47 25.65 -0.29
N LEU A 342 4.26 26.89 0.17
CA LEU A 342 3.16 27.74 -0.30
C LEU A 342 3.16 27.99 -1.81
N PRO A 343 4.31 28.19 -2.50
CA PRO A 343 4.30 28.32 -3.97
C PRO A 343 3.73 27.06 -4.67
N HIS A 344 3.99 25.86 -4.10
CA HIS A 344 3.48 24.60 -4.60
C HIS A 344 1.99 24.43 -4.29
N LEU A 345 1.54 24.91 -3.12
CA LEU A 345 0.13 25.01 -2.77
C LEU A 345 -0.63 25.86 -3.77
N GLU A 346 -0.14 27.07 -4.06
CA GLU A 346 -0.77 27.98 -5.01
C GLU A 346 -0.83 27.37 -6.42
N ALA A 347 0.21 26.64 -6.84
CA ALA A 347 0.24 25.93 -8.11
C ALA A 347 -0.76 24.75 -8.13
N ALA A 348 -0.87 23.96 -7.06
CA ALA A 348 -1.83 22.86 -6.95
C ALA A 348 -3.28 23.36 -6.98
N LEU A 349 -3.59 24.40 -6.23
CA LEU A 349 -4.89 25.07 -6.28
C LEU A 349 -5.17 25.62 -7.69
N GLY A 350 -4.17 26.26 -8.32
CA GLY A 350 -4.25 26.73 -9.70
C GLY A 350 -4.59 25.61 -10.68
N TRP A 351 -3.96 24.44 -10.53
CA TRP A 351 -4.28 23.27 -11.36
C TRP A 351 -5.74 22.83 -11.22
N MET A 352 -6.29 22.81 -10.01
CA MET A 352 -7.69 22.44 -9.78
C MET A 352 -8.67 23.34 -10.56
N ARG A 353 -8.37 24.64 -10.66
CA ARG A 353 -9.20 25.62 -11.35
C ARG A 353 -8.98 25.62 -12.87
N ASP A 354 -7.72 25.55 -13.31
CA ASP A 354 -7.33 25.89 -14.70
C ASP A 354 -7.19 24.65 -15.60
N PHE A 355 -7.00 23.46 -15.01
CA PHE A 355 -6.71 22.22 -15.74
C PHE A 355 -7.54 21.00 -15.26
N GLY A 356 -8.01 21.02 -14.02
CA GLY A 356 -8.75 19.90 -13.43
C GLY A 356 -10.17 19.74 -13.99
N ASP A 357 -10.72 20.79 -14.58
CA ASP A 357 -12.04 20.85 -15.22
C ASP A 357 -11.83 20.94 -16.73
N SER A 358 -12.04 19.84 -17.45
CA SER A 358 -11.68 19.74 -18.87
C SER A 358 -12.73 20.32 -19.81
N ASP A 359 -13.99 20.45 -19.38
CA ASP A 359 -15.11 20.92 -20.20
C ASP A 359 -15.81 22.19 -19.65
N GLY A 360 -15.36 22.71 -18.50
CA GLY A 360 -15.81 23.98 -17.93
C GLY A 360 -17.12 23.90 -17.16
N ASP A 361 -17.51 22.72 -16.67
CA ASP A 361 -18.74 22.53 -15.89
C ASP A 361 -18.56 22.75 -14.37
N GLY A 362 -17.33 22.91 -13.93
CA GLY A 362 -16.95 23.20 -12.55
C GLY A 362 -16.72 21.96 -11.69
N PHE A 363 -16.53 20.77 -12.29
CA PHE A 363 -16.10 19.56 -11.61
C PHE A 363 -14.66 19.16 -12.00
N LEU A 364 -13.93 18.61 -11.05
CA LEU A 364 -12.66 17.97 -11.39
C LEU A 364 -12.93 16.63 -12.06
N GLU A 365 -12.28 16.40 -13.20
CA GLU A 365 -12.46 15.20 -13.99
C GLU A 365 -11.16 14.77 -14.66
N TYR A 366 -11.17 13.57 -15.21
CA TYR A 366 -10.06 13.03 -15.97
C TYR A 366 -10.51 12.44 -17.30
N VAL A 367 -9.58 12.46 -18.24
CA VAL A 367 -9.67 11.76 -19.51
C VAL A 367 -8.27 11.38 -19.98
N ASP A 368 -8.07 10.15 -20.42
CA ASP A 368 -6.85 9.80 -21.16
C ASP A 368 -7.03 10.22 -22.62
N SER A 369 -6.21 11.19 -23.07
CA SER A 369 -6.22 11.71 -24.44
C SER A 369 -5.30 10.96 -25.38
N THR A 370 -4.44 10.06 -24.86
CA THR A 370 -3.44 9.33 -25.65
C THR A 370 -3.94 7.97 -26.11
N GLY A 371 -4.86 7.36 -25.37
CA GLY A 371 -5.32 5.99 -25.57
C GLY A 371 -4.36 4.93 -25.05
N HIS A 372 -3.24 5.33 -24.43
CA HIS A 372 -2.21 4.44 -23.89
C HIS A 372 -1.97 4.66 -22.38
N GLY A 373 -2.62 5.66 -21.79
CA GLY A 373 -2.60 5.96 -20.37
C GLY A 373 -3.60 5.12 -19.57
N LEU A 374 -3.73 5.42 -18.27
CA LEU A 374 -4.76 4.81 -17.43
C LEU A 374 -6.14 5.26 -17.87
N ALA A 375 -7.03 4.32 -18.16
CA ALA A 375 -8.42 4.58 -18.53
C ALA A 375 -9.20 5.23 -17.38
N ASN A 376 -8.89 4.88 -16.13
CA ASN A 376 -9.39 5.51 -14.92
C ASN A 376 -8.23 6.08 -14.11
N GLN A 377 -8.36 7.32 -13.60
CA GLN A 377 -7.29 8.08 -12.96
C GLN A 377 -7.62 8.53 -11.52
N GLY A 378 -8.62 7.90 -10.89
CA GLY A 378 -8.90 7.99 -9.46
C GLY A 378 -8.24 6.84 -8.69
N TRP A 379 -8.60 6.66 -7.40
CA TRP A 379 -8.03 5.58 -6.62
C TRP A 379 -8.43 4.16 -7.12
N LYS A 380 -9.59 4.04 -7.75
CA LYS A 380 -10.00 2.83 -8.49
C LYS A 380 -9.57 2.98 -9.95
N ASP A 381 -8.32 2.69 -10.24
CA ASP A 381 -7.67 2.98 -11.52
C ASP A 381 -7.70 1.84 -12.54
N SER A 382 -8.27 0.66 -12.20
CA SER A 382 -8.48 -0.42 -13.18
C SER A 382 -9.48 -0.01 -14.27
N GLY A 383 -9.29 -0.53 -15.49
CA GLY A 383 -10.06 -0.15 -16.66
C GLY A 383 -11.58 -0.40 -16.55
N ASP A 384 -11.98 -1.31 -15.68
CA ASP A 384 -13.36 -1.72 -15.43
C ASP A 384 -14.00 -1.11 -14.18
N SER A 385 -13.33 -0.17 -13.50
CA SER A 385 -13.72 0.28 -12.16
C SER A 385 -14.95 1.19 -12.12
N ILE A 386 -15.19 1.99 -13.16
CA ILE A 386 -16.30 2.95 -13.20
C ILE A 386 -17.37 2.45 -14.19
N GLN A 387 -18.37 1.81 -13.63
CA GLN A 387 -19.42 1.18 -14.41
C GLN A 387 -20.82 1.51 -13.87
N TRP A 388 -21.79 1.47 -14.75
CA TRP A 388 -23.20 1.56 -14.41
C TRP A 388 -23.68 0.31 -13.66
N ARG A 389 -24.82 0.41 -12.98
CA ARG A 389 -25.42 -0.71 -12.25
C ARG A 389 -25.66 -1.96 -13.11
N ASP A 390 -25.87 -1.76 -14.41
CA ASP A 390 -26.05 -2.84 -15.38
C ASP A 390 -24.73 -3.49 -15.84
N GLY A 391 -23.58 -3.02 -15.35
CA GLY A 391 -22.25 -3.53 -15.67
C GLY A 391 -21.61 -2.88 -16.91
N SER A 392 -22.28 -1.98 -17.61
CA SER A 392 -21.68 -1.23 -18.71
C SER A 392 -20.71 -0.17 -18.18
N LEU A 393 -19.60 0.08 -18.90
CA LEU A 393 -18.60 1.07 -18.50
C LEU A 393 -19.08 2.50 -18.73
N ALA A 394 -18.75 3.40 -17.80
CA ALA A 394 -18.98 4.83 -17.99
C ALA A 394 -17.97 5.42 -18.98
N ALA A 395 -18.43 6.28 -19.88
CA ALA A 395 -17.58 6.94 -20.87
C ALA A 395 -17.03 8.26 -20.31
N GLY A 396 -15.71 8.50 -20.48
CA GLY A 396 -15.04 9.73 -20.04
C GLY A 396 -15.25 10.94 -20.98
N PRO A 397 -15.01 12.16 -20.48
CA PRO A 397 -14.44 12.51 -19.17
C PRO A 397 -15.28 12.06 -17.98
N ILE A 398 -14.61 11.67 -16.89
CA ILE A 398 -15.24 11.15 -15.66
C ILE A 398 -14.97 12.09 -14.48
N ALA A 399 -16.04 12.56 -13.83
CA ALA A 399 -15.97 13.32 -12.58
C ALA A 399 -16.35 12.40 -11.39
N LEU A 400 -15.35 11.94 -10.62
CA LEU A 400 -15.56 11.06 -9.47
C LEU A 400 -16.11 11.83 -8.26
N CYS A 401 -17.02 11.22 -7.49
CA CYS A 401 -17.64 11.88 -6.33
C CYS A 401 -16.62 12.19 -5.22
N GLU A 402 -15.72 11.26 -4.90
CA GLU A 402 -14.69 11.47 -3.88
C GLU A 402 -13.69 12.55 -4.26
N VAL A 403 -13.37 12.70 -5.55
CA VAL A 403 -12.46 13.75 -6.02
C VAL A 403 -13.09 15.13 -5.81
N GLN A 404 -14.42 15.28 -6.00
CA GLN A 404 -15.09 16.54 -5.68
C GLN A 404 -15.01 16.85 -4.18
N ALA A 405 -15.09 15.83 -3.31
CA ALA A 405 -14.97 16.03 -1.88
C ALA A 405 -13.53 16.42 -1.47
N TYR A 406 -12.51 15.80 -2.08
CA TYR A 406 -11.12 16.20 -1.86
C TYR A 406 -10.84 17.61 -2.37
N ALA A 407 -11.40 17.98 -3.54
CA ALA A 407 -11.27 19.33 -4.11
C ALA A 407 -11.95 20.39 -3.23
N TYR A 408 -13.13 20.09 -2.69
CA TYR A 408 -13.81 20.96 -1.73
C TYR A 408 -12.94 21.17 -0.49
N GLN A 409 -12.48 20.06 0.13
CA GLN A 409 -11.63 20.12 1.31
C GLN A 409 -10.33 20.88 1.01
N ALA A 410 -9.66 20.59 -0.10
CA ALA A 410 -8.43 21.26 -0.52
C ALA A 410 -8.60 22.76 -0.72
N ALA A 411 -9.73 23.19 -1.28
CA ALA A 411 -10.01 24.61 -1.46
C ALA A 411 -10.22 25.34 -0.11
N ILE A 412 -10.92 24.73 0.84
CA ILE A 412 -11.09 25.26 2.20
C ILE A 412 -9.76 25.26 2.96
N ASP A 413 -9.08 24.12 2.99
CA ASP A 413 -7.78 23.94 3.67
C ASP A 413 -6.71 24.86 3.09
N GLY A 414 -6.68 25.01 1.76
CA GLY A 414 -5.79 25.92 1.06
C GLY A 414 -6.08 27.39 1.37
N ALA A 415 -7.36 27.77 1.44
CA ALA A 415 -7.77 29.11 1.85
C ALA A 415 -7.30 29.44 3.27
N ASP A 416 -7.45 28.51 4.20
CA ASP A 416 -7.03 28.69 5.60
C ASP A 416 -5.50 28.81 5.72
N LEU A 417 -4.73 28.03 4.95
CA LEU A 417 -3.27 28.17 4.89
C LEU A 417 -2.86 29.52 4.28
N LEU A 418 -3.48 29.95 3.17
CA LEU A 418 -3.19 31.25 2.58
C LEU A 418 -3.42 32.39 3.58
N ASP A 419 -4.52 32.38 4.31
CA ASP A 419 -4.81 33.40 5.32
C ASP A 419 -3.82 33.32 6.51
N THR A 420 -3.48 32.12 6.98
CA THR A 420 -2.53 31.91 8.09
C THR A 420 -1.16 32.52 7.77
N PHE A 421 -0.72 32.38 6.52
CA PHE A 421 0.57 32.92 6.06
C PHE A 421 0.47 34.27 5.33
N ASN A 422 -0.65 34.98 5.48
CA ASN A 422 -0.89 36.29 4.89
C ASN A 422 -0.71 36.33 3.35
N ARG A 423 -1.11 35.25 2.66
CA ARG A 423 -1.13 35.17 1.20
C ARG A 423 -2.51 35.53 0.67
N PRO A 424 -2.62 36.17 -0.52
CA PRO A 424 -3.91 36.50 -1.10
C PRO A 424 -4.63 35.25 -1.64
N GLY A 425 -5.96 35.30 -1.71
CA GLY A 425 -6.77 34.30 -2.43
C GLY A 425 -7.69 33.46 -1.54
N GLY A 426 -7.60 33.53 -0.23
CA GLY A 426 -8.43 32.72 0.69
C GLY A 426 -9.95 32.84 0.40
N ASP A 427 -10.48 34.05 0.29
CA ASP A 427 -11.92 34.26 -0.01
C ASP A 427 -12.33 33.71 -1.38
N THR A 428 -11.44 33.79 -2.38
CA THR A 428 -11.69 33.25 -3.73
C THR A 428 -11.85 31.72 -3.67
N TRP A 429 -10.99 31.03 -2.93
CA TRP A 429 -11.05 29.57 -2.80
C TRP A 429 -12.25 29.10 -1.98
N ARG A 430 -12.64 29.83 -0.94
CA ARG A 430 -13.89 29.56 -0.20
C ARG A 430 -15.12 29.71 -1.09
N ALA A 431 -15.17 30.78 -1.91
CA ALA A 431 -16.25 30.96 -2.88
C ALA A 431 -16.30 29.83 -3.92
N TRP A 432 -15.14 29.44 -4.47
CA TRP A 432 -15.03 28.30 -5.39
C TRP A 432 -15.52 26.99 -4.77
N ALA A 433 -15.17 26.72 -3.50
CA ALA A 433 -15.63 25.56 -2.77
C ALA A 433 -17.15 25.54 -2.60
N GLU A 434 -17.76 26.64 -2.22
CA GLU A 434 -19.22 26.75 -2.07
C GLU A 434 -19.99 26.59 -3.39
N GLU A 435 -19.40 27.05 -4.48
CA GLU A 435 -19.93 26.81 -5.83
C GLU A 435 -19.86 25.33 -6.19
N LEU A 436 -18.72 24.66 -5.97
CA LEU A 436 -18.57 23.22 -6.17
C LEU A 436 -19.59 22.42 -5.35
N LYS A 437 -19.74 22.75 -4.07
CA LYS A 437 -20.71 22.12 -3.16
C LYS A 437 -22.16 22.27 -3.66
N THR A 438 -22.49 23.43 -4.19
CA THR A 438 -23.82 23.70 -4.77
C THR A 438 -24.06 22.84 -6.01
N ARG A 439 -23.10 22.78 -6.96
CA ARG A 439 -23.18 21.96 -8.18
C ARG A 439 -23.25 20.46 -7.82
N PHE A 440 -22.42 19.99 -6.86
CA PHE A 440 -22.44 18.61 -6.40
C PHE A 440 -23.83 18.17 -5.93
N ARG A 441 -24.51 18.97 -5.13
CA ARG A 441 -25.87 18.69 -4.66
C ARG A 441 -26.89 18.59 -5.78
N GLN A 442 -26.71 19.34 -6.86
CA GLN A 442 -27.62 19.36 -7.99
C GLN A 442 -27.41 18.16 -8.94
N SER A 443 -26.17 17.63 -9.02
CA SER A 443 -25.78 16.71 -10.09
C SER A 443 -25.54 15.28 -9.63
N PHE A 444 -25.05 15.05 -8.39
CA PHE A 444 -24.58 13.73 -7.97
C PHE A 444 -25.62 12.88 -7.24
N TRP A 445 -26.74 13.43 -6.79
CA TRP A 445 -27.69 12.68 -5.98
C TRP A 445 -28.70 11.89 -6.81
N ILE A 446 -28.80 10.58 -6.51
CA ILE A 446 -29.72 9.63 -7.15
C ILE A 446 -30.81 9.24 -6.15
N ASP A 447 -32.07 9.28 -6.59
CA ASP A 447 -33.20 8.76 -5.83
C ASP A 447 -33.38 7.27 -6.11
N SER A 448 -33.51 6.44 -5.06
CA SER A 448 -33.76 5.01 -5.17
C SER A 448 -34.80 4.53 -4.17
N PRO A 449 -35.40 3.35 -4.37
CA PRO A 449 -36.32 2.77 -3.38
C PRO A 449 -35.69 2.54 -2.01
N GLN A 450 -34.36 2.37 -1.93
CA GLN A 450 -33.59 2.18 -0.71
C GLN A 450 -33.09 3.50 -0.10
N GLY A 451 -33.56 4.65 -0.59
CA GLY A 451 -33.12 5.99 -0.19
C GLY A 451 -32.16 6.65 -1.18
N ARG A 452 -31.95 7.95 -0.99
CA ARG A 452 -31.03 8.74 -1.83
C ARG A 452 -29.58 8.39 -1.52
N TYR A 453 -28.73 8.45 -2.55
CA TYR A 453 -27.28 8.25 -2.41
C TYR A 453 -26.52 9.04 -3.46
N PRO A 454 -25.24 9.39 -3.25
CA PRO A 454 -24.41 10.01 -4.27
C PRO A 454 -24.01 9.01 -5.36
N ALA A 455 -24.09 9.41 -6.63
CA ALA A 455 -23.50 8.70 -7.75
C ALA A 455 -22.00 8.49 -7.54
N VAL A 456 -21.43 7.40 -8.03
CA VAL A 456 -19.98 7.18 -8.01
C VAL A 456 -19.25 8.23 -8.85
N ALA A 457 -19.84 8.64 -9.97
CA ALA A 457 -19.27 9.60 -10.90
C ALA A 457 -20.36 10.27 -11.76
N LEU A 458 -19.96 11.32 -12.46
CA LEU A 458 -20.66 11.80 -13.66
C LEU A 458 -19.87 11.33 -14.89
N ASP A 459 -20.60 10.84 -15.93
CA ASP A 459 -20.01 10.43 -17.20
C ASP A 459 -19.78 11.63 -18.16
N ALA A 460 -19.30 11.37 -19.37
CA ALA A 460 -19.08 12.38 -20.41
C ALA A 460 -20.32 13.24 -20.77
N LEU A 461 -21.52 12.74 -20.50
CA LEU A 461 -22.77 13.46 -20.71
C LEU A 461 -23.34 14.05 -19.41
N LYS A 462 -22.53 14.05 -18.34
CA LYS A 462 -22.87 14.50 -16.98
C LYS A 462 -24.08 13.73 -16.39
N ARG A 463 -24.26 12.48 -16.80
CA ARG A 463 -25.25 11.58 -16.22
C ARG A 463 -24.67 10.94 -14.95
N PRO A 464 -25.44 10.90 -13.85
CA PRO A 464 -24.99 10.28 -12.60
C PRO A 464 -24.93 8.76 -12.76
N VAL A 465 -23.71 8.20 -12.64
CA VAL A 465 -23.45 6.75 -12.72
C VAL A 465 -23.99 6.08 -11.46
N ASP A 466 -24.97 5.19 -11.64
CA ASP A 466 -25.89 4.72 -10.58
C ASP A 466 -25.43 3.49 -9.79
N THR A 467 -24.19 3.05 -9.97
CA THR A 467 -23.59 1.99 -9.14
C THR A 467 -23.31 2.50 -7.73
N VAL A 468 -23.78 1.78 -6.71
CA VAL A 468 -23.44 2.07 -5.33
C VAL A 468 -22.05 1.51 -5.04
N THR A 469 -21.15 2.34 -4.54
CA THR A 469 -19.74 1.97 -4.31
C THR A 469 -19.22 2.57 -2.99
N SER A 470 -18.10 2.05 -2.50
CA SER A 470 -17.42 2.57 -1.30
C SER A 470 -16.93 4.02 -1.43
N ASN A 471 -16.76 4.54 -2.66
CA ASN A 471 -16.34 5.93 -2.92
C ASN A 471 -17.16 6.96 -2.15
N ILE A 472 -18.47 6.68 -1.92
CA ILE A 472 -19.33 7.58 -1.15
C ILE A 472 -18.87 7.79 0.30
N GLY A 473 -18.12 6.82 0.87
CA GLY A 473 -17.53 6.92 2.21
C GLY A 473 -16.50 8.04 2.33
N HIS A 474 -15.81 8.35 1.25
CA HIS A 474 -14.79 9.41 1.18
C HIS A 474 -15.39 10.83 1.22
N LEU A 475 -16.71 10.98 1.05
CA LEU A 475 -17.40 12.26 1.16
C LEU A 475 -17.55 12.71 2.61
N LEU A 476 -17.56 11.76 3.55
CA LEU A 476 -17.81 12.03 4.97
C LEU A 476 -16.64 12.78 5.62
N GLY A 477 -16.98 13.75 6.47
CA GLY A 477 -15.99 14.51 7.24
C GLY A 477 -15.18 15.53 6.45
N THR A 478 -15.46 15.72 5.14
CA THR A 478 -14.80 16.74 4.29
C THR A 478 -15.46 18.11 4.35
N GLY A 479 -16.70 18.19 4.83
CA GLY A 479 -17.51 19.42 4.82
C GLY A 479 -18.38 19.59 3.56
N LEU A 480 -18.23 18.71 2.54
CA LEU A 480 -19.05 18.76 1.32
C LEU A 480 -20.53 18.45 1.61
N LEU A 481 -20.81 17.47 2.44
CA LEU A 481 -22.18 17.01 2.77
C LEU A 481 -22.79 17.79 3.94
N THR A 482 -24.13 17.92 3.96
CA THR A 482 -24.87 18.30 5.18
C THR A 482 -24.94 17.15 6.18
N ALA A 483 -25.44 17.41 7.40
CA ALA A 483 -25.65 16.38 8.40
C ALA A 483 -26.67 15.32 7.91
N GLU A 484 -27.75 15.76 7.26
CA GLU A 484 -28.79 14.87 6.71
C GLU A 484 -28.23 14.02 5.56
N GLU A 485 -27.46 14.62 4.65
CA GLU A 485 -26.77 13.92 3.56
C GLU A 485 -25.76 12.90 4.10
N SER A 486 -25.01 13.28 5.14
CA SER A 486 -24.05 12.38 5.83
C SER A 486 -24.75 11.18 6.47
N ALA A 487 -25.95 11.36 7.05
CA ALA A 487 -26.72 10.27 7.63
C ALA A 487 -27.18 9.25 6.56
N LEU A 488 -27.55 9.71 5.36
CA LEU A 488 -27.90 8.82 4.24
C LEU A 488 -26.71 7.99 3.80
N VAL A 489 -25.54 8.61 3.68
CA VAL A 489 -24.29 7.91 3.30
C VAL A 489 -23.88 6.93 4.40
N ALA A 490 -23.90 7.33 5.67
CA ALA A 490 -23.56 6.47 6.81
C ALA A 490 -24.41 5.19 6.84
N ALA A 491 -25.74 5.33 6.68
CA ALA A 491 -26.64 4.19 6.62
C ALA A 491 -26.36 3.26 5.44
N ARG A 492 -25.98 3.82 4.28
CA ARG A 492 -25.65 3.04 3.07
C ARG A 492 -24.35 2.24 3.25
N LEU A 493 -23.32 2.81 3.87
CA LEU A 493 -22.04 2.15 4.09
C LEU A 493 -22.15 0.88 4.95
N VAL A 494 -23.03 0.86 5.94
CA VAL A 494 -23.23 -0.33 6.80
C VAL A 494 -24.28 -1.30 6.26
N SER A 495 -24.89 -1.00 5.10
CA SER A 495 -25.88 -1.90 4.48
C SER A 495 -25.23 -3.22 4.02
N PRO A 496 -25.98 -4.34 3.96
CA PRO A 496 -25.46 -5.64 3.55
C PRO A 496 -24.87 -5.67 2.14
N GLU A 497 -25.28 -4.76 1.26
CA GLU A 497 -24.78 -4.66 -0.11
C GLU A 497 -23.32 -4.16 -0.16
N LEU A 498 -22.91 -3.26 0.76
CA LEU A 498 -21.54 -2.74 0.83
C LEU A 498 -20.73 -3.38 1.97
N ASN A 499 -21.31 -3.58 3.14
CA ASN A 499 -20.59 -4.17 4.27
C ASN A 499 -20.49 -5.70 4.14
N SER A 500 -19.29 -6.22 3.95
CA SER A 500 -19.03 -7.66 3.89
C SER A 500 -19.00 -8.34 5.27
N GLY A 501 -18.85 -7.56 6.35
CA GLY A 501 -18.49 -8.04 7.69
C GLY A 501 -16.99 -8.23 7.90
N TYR A 502 -16.18 -7.98 6.85
CA TYR A 502 -14.72 -7.88 6.88
C TYR A 502 -14.21 -6.51 6.41
N GLY A 503 -15.11 -5.58 6.11
CA GLY A 503 -14.87 -4.24 5.59
C GLY A 503 -15.85 -3.89 4.47
N LEU A 504 -15.65 -2.73 3.84
CA LEU A 504 -16.48 -2.24 2.75
C LEU A 504 -16.09 -2.89 1.42
N ARG A 505 -17.08 -3.41 0.72
CA ARG A 505 -16.92 -3.79 -0.69
C ARG A 505 -16.79 -2.55 -1.56
N THR A 506 -15.88 -2.61 -2.51
CA THR A 506 -15.67 -1.53 -3.49
C THR A 506 -16.91 -1.28 -4.36
N MET A 507 -17.76 -2.29 -4.54
CA MET A 507 -19.00 -2.23 -5.31
C MET A 507 -20.11 -3.02 -4.62
N SER A 508 -21.34 -2.52 -4.73
CA SER A 508 -22.55 -3.15 -4.23
C SER A 508 -22.79 -4.54 -4.86
N THR A 509 -23.21 -5.50 -4.03
CA THR A 509 -23.63 -6.83 -4.50
C THR A 509 -24.83 -6.81 -5.46
N ASP A 510 -25.55 -5.68 -5.53
CA ASP A 510 -26.70 -5.49 -6.41
C ASP A 510 -26.31 -5.01 -7.82
N SER A 511 -25.02 -4.79 -8.08
CA SER A 511 -24.50 -4.35 -9.38
C SER A 511 -24.14 -5.57 -10.25
N ALA A 512 -24.43 -5.49 -11.55
CA ALA A 512 -24.18 -6.60 -12.48
C ALA A 512 -22.69 -6.93 -12.65
N GLY A 513 -21.80 -5.94 -12.45
CA GLY A 513 -20.36 -6.11 -12.49
C GLY A 513 -19.73 -6.57 -11.17
N TYR A 514 -20.53 -6.83 -10.13
CA TYR A 514 -20.00 -7.28 -8.85
C TYR A 514 -19.34 -8.65 -8.94
N TRP A 515 -18.11 -8.74 -8.43
CA TRP A 515 -17.40 -9.99 -8.21
C TRP A 515 -16.49 -9.87 -6.98
N PRO A 516 -16.59 -10.76 -5.96
CA PRO A 516 -15.89 -10.59 -4.68
C PRO A 516 -14.35 -10.59 -4.78
N VAL A 517 -13.79 -11.10 -5.86
CA VAL A 517 -12.35 -11.07 -6.15
C VAL A 517 -12.02 -10.24 -7.41
N SER A 518 -12.89 -9.30 -7.80
CA SER A 518 -12.56 -8.26 -8.77
C SER A 518 -11.76 -7.16 -8.09
N TYR A 519 -10.71 -6.65 -8.75
CA TYR A 519 -9.74 -5.71 -8.17
C TYR A 519 -10.43 -4.46 -7.58
N HIS A 520 -11.33 -3.81 -8.32
CA HIS A 520 -12.14 -2.67 -7.83
C HIS A 520 -13.66 -2.90 -7.95
N GLY A 521 -14.10 -4.07 -8.35
CA GLY A 521 -15.52 -4.38 -8.62
C GLY A 521 -16.16 -5.31 -7.59
N GLY A 522 -15.76 -5.26 -6.30
CA GLY A 522 -16.41 -6.06 -5.27
C GLY A 522 -15.51 -6.55 -4.14
N SER A 523 -14.18 -6.50 -4.29
CA SER A 523 -13.19 -6.74 -3.23
C SER A 523 -13.30 -5.71 -2.09
N VAL A 524 -12.61 -5.97 -0.99
CA VAL A 524 -12.47 -5.06 0.15
C VAL A 524 -11.04 -4.51 0.19
N TRP A 525 -10.90 -3.19 0.25
CA TRP A 525 -9.65 -2.50 0.44
C TRP A 525 -9.58 -1.90 1.84
N THR A 526 -8.49 -2.20 2.54
CA THR A 526 -8.34 -1.80 3.96
C THR A 526 -8.33 -0.28 4.12
N HIS A 527 -7.59 0.44 3.26
CA HIS A 527 -7.49 1.89 3.33
C HIS A 527 -8.84 2.59 3.01
N ASP A 528 -9.56 2.12 2.01
CA ASP A 528 -10.88 2.62 1.60
C ASP A 528 -11.90 2.50 2.76
N THR A 529 -11.91 1.33 3.41
CA THR A 529 -12.71 1.13 4.63
C THR A 529 -12.25 2.06 5.77
N ALA A 530 -10.94 2.27 5.94
CA ALA A 530 -10.41 3.16 6.99
C ALA A 530 -10.74 4.65 6.74
N ILE A 531 -10.73 5.12 5.48
CA ILE A 531 -11.18 6.46 5.11
C ILE A 531 -12.65 6.65 5.50
N ALA A 532 -13.49 5.66 5.16
CA ALA A 532 -14.91 5.69 5.54
C ALA A 532 -15.10 5.70 7.08
N ILE A 533 -14.33 4.88 7.82
CA ILE A 533 -14.33 4.87 9.30
C ILE A 533 -13.97 6.25 9.86
N ALA A 534 -12.90 6.87 9.37
CA ALA A 534 -12.48 8.20 9.81
C ALA A 534 -13.53 9.27 9.49
N GLY A 535 -14.12 9.18 8.29
CA GLY A 535 -15.22 10.06 7.88
C GLY A 535 -16.46 9.92 8.76
N LEU A 536 -16.87 8.69 9.06
CA LEU A 536 -17.97 8.39 9.99
C LEU A 536 -17.70 8.93 11.39
N GLY A 537 -16.47 8.73 11.91
CA GLY A 537 -16.07 9.25 13.21
C GLY A 537 -16.20 10.78 13.29
N ARG A 538 -15.61 11.50 12.31
CA ARG A 538 -15.68 12.97 12.23
C ARG A 538 -17.09 13.49 12.04
N ALA A 539 -17.95 12.76 11.33
CA ALA A 539 -19.34 13.15 11.12
C ALA A 539 -20.28 12.75 12.28
N GLY A 540 -19.77 12.11 13.36
CA GLY A 540 -20.54 11.74 14.55
C GLY A 540 -21.29 10.40 14.46
N PHE A 541 -21.01 9.56 13.44
CA PHE A 541 -21.62 8.24 13.23
C PHE A 541 -20.75 7.13 13.85
N GLY A 542 -20.50 7.23 15.17
CA GLY A 542 -19.60 6.31 15.88
C GLY A 542 -20.08 4.85 15.90
N ALA A 543 -21.39 4.60 15.87
CA ALA A 543 -21.95 3.25 15.81
C ALA A 543 -21.64 2.57 14.48
N GLU A 544 -21.83 3.27 13.36
CA GLU A 544 -21.53 2.79 12.00
C GLU A 544 -20.03 2.60 11.82
N ALA A 545 -19.19 3.52 12.31
CA ALA A 545 -17.75 3.35 12.35
C ALA A 545 -17.36 2.07 13.12
N GLY A 546 -18.00 1.81 14.26
CA GLY A 546 -17.78 0.61 15.08
C GLY A 546 -18.07 -0.70 14.37
N VAL A 547 -19.11 -0.74 13.54
CA VAL A 547 -19.44 -1.90 12.69
C VAL A 547 -18.28 -2.20 11.74
N LEU A 548 -17.76 -1.20 11.04
CA LEU A 548 -16.66 -1.36 10.08
C LEU A 548 -15.33 -1.69 10.76
N ILE A 549 -15.04 -1.06 11.92
CA ILE A 549 -13.85 -1.37 12.73
C ILE A 549 -13.86 -2.85 13.14
N THR A 550 -15.00 -3.36 13.63
CA THR A 550 -15.14 -4.77 14.00
C THR A 550 -14.87 -5.69 12.81
N GLY A 551 -15.33 -5.31 11.63
CA GLY A 551 -15.07 -6.03 10.38
C GLY A 551 -13.59 -6.08 10.02
N LEU A 552 -12.87 -4.96 10.08
CA LEU A 552 -11.43 -4.92 9.80
C LEU A 552 -10.61 -5.71 10.82
N LEU A 553 -10.99 -5.68 12.11
CA LEU A 553 -10.33 -6.49 13.14
C LEU A 553 -10.51 -8.00 12.87
N ALA A 554 -11.68 -8.42 12.39
CA ALA A 554 -11.93 -9.81 12.00
C ALA A 554 -11.13 -10.18 10.73
N ALA A 555 -11.03 -9.28 9.75
CA ALA A 555 -10.18 -9.48 8.57
C ALA A 555 -8.70 -9.61 8.95
N ALA A 556 -8.20 -8.78 9.87
CA ALA A 556 -6.81 -8.80 10.30
C ALA A 556 -6.37 -10.15 10.87
N GLU A 557 -7.26 -10.85 11.59
CA GLU A 557 -6.99 -12.22 12.08
C GLU A 557 -6.75 -13.21 10.93
N SER A 558 -7.43 -13.04 9.79
CA SER A 558 -7.28 -13.91 8.61
C SER A 558 -5.91 -13.76 7.93
N PHE A 559 -5.20 -12.64 8.21
CA PHE A 559 -3.94 -12.29 7.55
C PHE A 559 -2.76 -12.16 8.53
N ASP A 560 -2.82 -12.80 9.71
CA ASP A 560 -1.80 -12.68 10.75
C ASP A 560 -1.45 -11.22 11.05
N TYR A 561 -2.46 -10.35 11.01
CA TYR A 561 -2.38 -8.89 11.22
C TYR A 561 -1.51 -8.12 10.21
N ARG A 562 -0.98 -8.78 9.16
CA ARG A 562 -0.37 -8.12 7.99
C ARG A 562 -1.42 -7.99 6.92
N MET A 563 -2.16 -6.89 6.95
CA MET A 563 -3.25 -6.65 5.99
C MET A 563 -2.70 -6.50 4.57
N PRO A 564 -3.28 -7.24 3.61
CA PRO A 564 -2.92 -7.09 2.20
C PRO A 564 -3.48 -5.77 1.64
N GLU A 565 -3.08 -5.44 0.43
CA GLU A 565 -3.65 -4.36 -0.37
C GLU A 565 -5.18 -4.45 -0.43
N LEU A 566 -5.68 -5.61 -0.81
CA LEU A 566 -7.10 -5.94 -0.87
C LEU A 566 -7.32 -7.43 -0.54
N HIS A 567 -8.55 -7.77 -0.23
CA HIS A 567 -8.99 -9.14 -0.02
C HIS A 567 -10.39 -9.38 -0.60
N SER A 568 -10.86 -10.62 -0.62
CA SER A 568 -12.18 -10.96 -1.13
C SER A 568 -13.31 -10.19 -0.43
N GLY A 569 -14.32 -9.79 -1.20
CA GLY A 569 -15.56 -9.19 -0.72
C GLY A 569 -16.64 -10.19 -0.30
N ASP A 570 -16.29 -11.47 -0.10
CA ASP A 570 -17.22 -12.48 0.42
C ASP A 570 -17.79 -12.06 1.78
N ALA A 571 -19.06 -12.41 2.02
CA ALA A 571 -19.72 -12.07 3.27
C ALA A 571 -19.20 -12.93 4.44
N SER A 572 -18.98 -12.33 5.61
CA SER A 572 -18.58 -13.05 6.84
C SER A 572 -19.64 -14.05 7.31
N THR A 573 -20.87 -13.94 6.84
CA THR A 573 -21.94 -14.93 7.04
C THR A 573 -21.82 -16.15 6.14
N ALA A 574 -21.04 -16.07 5.06
CA ALA A 574 -20.85 -17.15 4.09
C ALA A 574 -19.49 -17.85 4.27
N VAL A 575 -18.46 -17.11 4.72
CA VAL A 575 -17.10 -17.62 4.90
C VAL A 575 -16.60 -17.29 6.32
N THR A 576 -15.80 -18.17 6.90
CA THR A 576 -15.29 -18.01 8.28
C THR A 576 -14.01 -17.19 8.39
N ALA A 577 -13.41 -16.83 7.25
CA ALA A 577 -12.19 -16.02 7.17
C ALA A 577 -12.22 -15.19 5.88
N ALA A 578 -11.60 -14.02 5.90
CA ALA A 578 -11.44 -13.21 4.70
C ALA A 578 -10.52 -13.93 3.69
N GLY A 579 -10.97 -14.05 2.45
CA GLY A 579 -10.24 -14.71 1.38
C GLY A 579 -9.14 -13.83 0.79
N SER A 580 -7.98 -14.40 0.46
CA SER A 580 -6.89 -13.67 -0.19
C SER A 580 -7.23 -13.28 -1.63
N TYR A 581 -6.77 -12.10 -2.07
CA TYR A 581 -6.68 -11.75 -3.48
C TYR A 581 -5.29 -12.19 -4.00
N PRO A 582 -5.20 -12.94 -5.12
CA PRO A 582 -3.95 -13.61 -5.52
C PRO A 582 -2.75 -12.69 -5.76
N ALA A 583 -2.98 -11.51 -6.35
CA ALA A 583 -1.93 -10.57 -6.73
C ALA A 583 -1.88 -9.32 -5.81
N ALA A 584 -2.45 -9.38 -4.60
CA ALA A 584 -2.37 -8.27 -3.66
C ALA A 584 -0.94 -8.05 -3.16
N CYS A 585 -0.49 -6.79 -3.09
CA CYS A 585 0.70 -6.45 -2.32
C CYS A 585 0.50 -6.78 -0.84
N ARG A 586 1.55 -7.30 -0.21
CA ARG A 586 1.56 -7.62 1.22
C ARG A 586 2.99 -7.62 1.75
N PRO A 587 3.44 -6.52 2.39
CA PRO A 587 2.66 -5.37 2.88
C PRO A 587 2.27 -4.35 1.81
N GLN A 588 1.27 -3.52 2.15
CA GLN A 588 0.84 -2.33 1.42
C GLN A 588 0.78 -1.16 2.41
N ALA A 589 1.35 0.00 2.06
CA ALA A 589 1.54 1.12 2.98
C ALA A 589 0.22 1.68 3.52
N TRP A 590 -0.73 2.01 2.65
CA TRP A 590 -2.01 2.55 3.11
C TRP A 590 -2.86 1.52 3.88
N SER A 591 -2.73 0.20 3.59
CA SER A 591 -3.39 -0.86 4.36
C SER A 591 -2.77 -1.03 5.75
N ALA A 592 -1.45 -0.90 5.86
CA ALA A 592 -0.77 -0.90 7.15
C ALA A 592 -1.11 0.38 7.94
N ALA A 593 -1.00 1.57 7.33
CA ALA A 593 -1.31 2.85 7.98
C ALA A 593 -2.78 2.97 8.40
N ALA A 594 -3.70 2.21 7.77
CA ALA A 594 -5.10 2.12 8.18
C ALA A 594 -5.29 1.68 9.64
N ALA A 595 -4.37 0.89 10.21
CA ALA A 595 -4.40 0.52 11.63
C ALA A 595 -4.27 1.75 12.55
N VAL A 596 -3.40 2.70 12.17
CA VAL A 596 -3.22 3.97 12.90
C VAL A 596 -4.42 4.89 12.71
N CYS A 597 -5.00 4.92 11.50
CA CYS A 597 -6.24 5.64 11.22
C CYS A 597 -7.40 5.14 12.09
N VAL A 598 -7.57 3.82 12.20
CA VAL A 598 -8.59 3.21 13.07
C VAL A 598 -8.32 3.55 14.54
N LEU A 599 -7.08 3.44 15.00
CA LEU A 599 -6.68 3.80 16.36
C LEU A 599 -7.00 5.27 16.66
N SER A 600 -6.61 6.19 15.78
CA SER A 600 -6.90 7.63 15.90
C SER A 600 -8.39 7.90 15.95
N THR A 601 -9.17 7.23 15.10
CA THR A 601 -10.64 7.38 15.06
C THR A 601 -11.31 6.86 16.32
N VAL A 602 -10.89 5.71 16.83
CA VAL A 602 -11.41 5.15 18.10
C VAL A 602 -11.17 6.10 19.25
N LEU A 603 -10.00 6.73 19.31
CA LEU A 603 -9.63 7.71 20.32
C LEU A 603 -10.27 9.09 20.05
N GLY A 604 -10.80 9.33 18.86
CA GLY A 604 -11.32 10.63 18.44
C GLY A 604 -10.29 11.73 18.59
N LEU A 605 -9.07 11.48 18.06
CA LEU A 605 -7.97 12.44 18.17
C LEU A 605 -8.15 13.57 17.16
N GLU A 606 -8.16 14.81 17.67
CA GLU A 606 -8.24 16.02 16.84
C GLU A 606 -7.16 17.02 17.29
N PRO A 607 -6.28 17.47 16.40
CA PRO A 607 -5.28 18.47 16.73
C PRO A 607 -5.91 19.87 16.84
N ASN A 608 -5.47 20.65 17.80
CA ASN A 608 -5.81 22.07 17.92
C ASN A 608 -4.61 22.93 17.50
N PRO A 609 -4.63 23.52 16.31
CA PRO A 609 -3.48 24.26 15.79
C PRO A 609 -3.19 25.55 16.57
N VAL A 610 -4.16 26.08 17.33
CA VAL A 610 -4.01 27.31 18.11
C VAL A 610 -3.26 27.04 19.42
N THR A 611 -3.57 25.91 20.07
CA THR A 611 -2.97 25.55 21.37
C THR A 611 -1.82 24.56 21.24
N GLY A 612 -1.64 23.90 20.09
CA GLY A 612 -0.72 22.78 19.90
C GLY A 612 -1.09 21.52 20.69
N GLU A 613 -2.31 21.45 21.20
CA GLU A 613 -2.83 20.32 21.99
C GLU A 613 -3.62 19.38 21.09
N VAL A 614 -3.66 18.10 21.43
CA VAL A 614 -4.55 17.12 20.81
C VAL A 614 -5.69 16.84 21.77
N THR A 615 -6.93 17.03 21.30
CA THR A 615 -8.12 16.64 22.04
C THR A 615 -8.48 15.19 21.74
N SER A 616 -9.10 14.50 22.68
CA SER A 616 -9.57 13.12 22.53
C SER A 616 -11.06 13.05 22.87
N THR A 617 -11.86 12.65 21.87
CA THR A 617 -13.30 12.41 22.03
C THR A 617 -13.64 11.02 21.46
N PRO A 618 -13.43 9.94 22.24
CA PRO A 618 -13.61 8.57 21.77
C PRO A 618 -15.00 8.33 21.17
N ILE A 619 -15.03 7.73 19.96
CA ILE A 619 -16.29 7.47 19.24
C ILE A 619 -17.16 6.42 19.94
N SER A 620 -16.54 5.38 20.53
CA SER A 620 -17.22 4.33 21.28
C SER A 620 -16.25 3.61 22.20
N PRO A 621 -16.29 3.85 23.51
CA PRO A 621 -15.41 3.18 24.47
C PRO A 621 -15.60 1.66 24.52
N ALA A 622 -16.75 1.15 24.08
CA ALA A 622 -17.09 -0.27 24.13
C ALA A 622 -16.47 -1.11 23.01
N ILE A 623 -15.95 -0.51 21.92
CA ILE A 623 -15.47 -1.29 20.76
C ILE A 623 -14.16 -2.00 21.06
N VAL A 624 -13.17 -1.28 21.60
CA VAL A 624 -11.83 -1.82 21.90
C VAL A 624 -11.43 -1.62 23.37
N GLY A 625 -12.34 -1.16 24.20
CA GLY A 625 -12.09 -0.86 25.62
C GLY A 625 -11.16 0.33 25.83
N ASN A 626 -10.46 0.35 26.97
CA ASN A 626 -9.47 1.39 27.27
C ASN A 626 -8.25 1.21 26.37
N VAL A 627 -7.72 2.31 25.85
CA VAL A 627 -6.52 2.33 25.01
C VAL A 627 -5.41 3.10 25.71
N THR A 628 -4.22 2.54 25.73
CA THR A 628 -2.98 3.17 26.18
C THR A 628 -1.99 3.22 25.01
N LEU A 629 -1.51 4.42 24.70
CA LEU A 629 -0.52 4.66 23.64
C LEU A 629 0.78 5.15 24.30
N ASN A 630 1.88 4.44 24.06
CA ASN A 630 3.19 4.78 24.61
C ASN A 630 4.19 5.07 23.49
N GLY A 631 5.26 5.82 23.84
CA GLY A 631 6.41 6.06 22.96
C GLY A 631 6.21 7.15 21.92
N LEU A 632 5.16 7.98 22.03
CA LEU A 632 5.04 9.18 21.21
C LEU A 632 6.13 10.17 21.58
N THR A 633 6.90 10.62 20.60
CA THR A 633 7.96 11.64 20.76
C THR A 633 7.41 13.06 20.62
N ALA A 634 6.27 13.23 19.96
CA ALA A 634 5.61 14.52 19.83
C ALA A 634 5.00 14.97 21.15
N THR A 635 5.04 16.27 21.43
CA THR A 635 4.44 16.92 22.62
C THR A 635 2.90 16.94 22.50
N LEU A 636 2.31 15.76 22.35
CA LEU A 636 0.86 15.60 22.36
C LEU A 636 0.40 15.68 23.82
N ARG A 637 -0.19 16.78 24.22
CA ARG A 637 -0.93 16.87 25.48
C ARG A 637 -2.35 16.40 25.21
N VAL A 638 -2.64 15.16 25.57
CA VAL A 638 -4.01 14.66 25.64
C VAL A 638 -4.62 15.31 26.90
N SER A 639 -5.60 16.20 26.73
CA SER A 639 -6.34 16.86 27.82
C SER A 639 -7.43 15.96 28.36
#